data_8edac4784b28cd997246d8bb6f9402a7
#
_entry.id   8edac4784b28cd997246d8bb6f9402a7
#
_cell.length_a   1.000
_cell.length_b   1.000
_cell.length_c   1.000
_cell.angle_alpha   90.00
_cell.angle_beta   90.00
_cell.angle_gamma   90.00
#
_symmetry.space_group_name_H-M   'P 1'
#
loop_
_entity.id
_entity.type
_entity.pdbx_description
1 polymer ?
#
loop_
_entity_poly.entity_id
_entity_poly.type
_entity_poly.pdbx_seq_one_letter_code
_entity_poly.pdbx_strand_id
1 'polypeptide(L)'
;MKRLIKRHKAALVLSLLAAVAVIPRPATAQQSASDSTPIEQGKFTLHKFEQPIGQEAYEIRREGDSLAVKIDFKFTDRGSPVPLTTTFRSASDLTPQAFEIKGQTARPVSIDEALTIDRSTVHFRTRDKKSDISTPSGPFFTIAGYAPTTMQMLMVRYWATHGSPAQLATLPSGTVRIEARGQDTIHVVSKEAIKEAGKDSANGGANEVARDEKLDRYTVEGLIWGRETLWFDANRNLVAAVTTDAEFDHFEAIRDGYESALGDFVGRAAADGMSALAEISKGIPGSHAATLAIVGATLIDGTGAAPVADAAVVIHNGRIVAAGPRAKVKIPKHANVVNARGKTILPGLWDMHAHFEQVEWGPIYLAAGVTTVRDCGNEFEFITAVRDAVAQGRGLGPRLLLAGVVDGSGPLMLGVERVDTPEQARMWVDRYHAAGFQQMKIYSSVKLEEVKAVADEAHRLGMTVTGHVPEGLTAYQVIEAGQDQINHIGYIADIMRASLPEGAARQERYKAAVEINLESPEAQKALAFLKQHHTVVDPTMALMEFFTATTAKPPAGFEPGVNKVAPELAEQLTDIEPPTDRSAIGEKVFEKEVAIVGALHRAGIPIVAGTDQTVPGYSLHREMEIYVQAGFTPMEAIQAATIVSARVMGLDKELGTVEKGKRGDLILIDGNPLEDIRKTRNVEYVITNGTMYHSAELWQSVGFKP
;
A
#
# COMPACT_ATOMS: atom_id res chain seq x y z
N MET A 1 -34.67 -49.56 -26.56
CA MET A 1 -35.18 -49.87 -27.90
C MET A 1 -34.80 -48.69 -28.79
N LYS A 2 -33.72 -48.78 -29.57
CA LYS A 2 -33.66 -49.01 -31.04
C LYS A 2 -34.45 -47.93 -31.78
N ARG A 3 -34.00 -47.13 -32.72
CA ARG A 3 -32.91 -47.08 -33.72
C ARG A 3 -33.06 -45.75 -34.46
N LEU A 4 -32.02 -45.05 -34.79
CA LEU A 4 -31.26 -44.98 -36.05
C LEU A 4 -32.09 -44.47 -37.26
N ILE A 5 -31.63 -43.45 -38.00
CA ILE A 5 -30.98 -43.48 -39.31
C ILE A 5 -31.07 -42.10 -39.96
N LYS A 6 -29.98 -41.43 -40.23
CA LYS A 6 -29.19 -41.18 -41.44
C LYS A 6 -29.78 -40.30 -42.58
N ARG A 7 -28.99 -39.26 -42.83
CA ARG A 7 -28.53 -38.74 -44.16
C ARG A 7 -29.54 -38.43 -45.29
N HIS A 8 -29.47 -37.25 -45.91
CA HIS A 8 -28.92 -37.12 -47.29
C HIS A 8 -28.68 -35.66 -47.68
N LYS A 9 -27.59 -35.47 -48.45
CA LYS A 9 -27.21 -34.30 -49.23
C LYS A 9 -28.08 -34.17 -50.47
N ALA A 10 -28.41 -32.98 -50.93
CA ALA A 10 -28.47 -32.70 -52.38
C ALA A 10 -28.37 -31.19 -52.61
N ALA A 11 -27.39 -30.82 -53.41
CA ALA A 11 -27.29 -29.50 -54.04
C ALA A 11 -28.32 -29.30 -55.12
N LEU A 12 -28.86 -28.10 -55.27
CA LEU A 12 -29.44 -27.69 -56.53
C LEU A 12 -29.09 -26.21 -56.79
N VAL A 13 -28.35 -26.00 -57.88
CA VAL A 13 -28.07 -24.74 -58.54
C VAL A 13 -29.32 -24.37 -59.35
N LEU A 14 -29.83 -23.19 -59.17
CA LEU A 14 -30.68 -22.54 -60.22
C LEU A 14 -30.39 -21.05 -60.27
N SER A 15 -29.88 -20.62 -61.39
CA SER A 15 -29.69 -19.27 -61.84
C SER A 15 -31.04 -18.64 -62.15
N LEU A 16 -31.31 -17.40 -61.71
CA LEU A 16 -32.22 -16.49 -62.39
C LEU A 16 -31.76 -15.04 -62.28
N LEU A 17 -31.62 -14.43 -63.42
CA LEU A 17 -31.44 -12.99 -63.61
C LEU A 17 -32.63 -12.20 -63.05
N ALA A 18 -32.40 -11.03 -62.46
CA ALA A 18 -32.90 -9.77 -63.05
C ALA A 18 -32.98 -8.63 -62.05
N ALA A 19 -32.78 -7.48 -62.58
CA ALA A 19 -33.19 -6.14 -62.15
C ALA A 19 -32.36 -5.45 -61.09
N VAL A 20 -31.40 -4.69 -61.54
CA VAL A 20 -30.73 -3.59 -60.85
C VAL A 20 -31.75 -2.47 -60.62
N ALA A 21 -32.23 -2.35 -59.39
CA ALA A 21 -32.82 -1.12 -58.90
C ALA A 21 -31.72 -0.33 -58.16
N VAL A 22 -31.29 0.76 -58.77
CA VAL A 22 -30.38 1.72 -58.18
C VAL A 22 -31.10 2.47 -57.07
N ILE A 23 -30.92 2.05 -55.83
CA ILE A 23 -31.28 2.84 -54.65
C ILE A 23 -30.05 3.71 -54.32
N PRO A 24 -30.17 5.04 -54.24
CA PRO A 24 -29.06 5.88 -53.84
C PRO A 24 -28.71 5.55 -52.38
N ARG A 25 -27.53 5.02 -52.14
CA ARG A 25 -26.91 4.91 -50.78
C ARG A 25 -26.76 6.33 -50.22
N PRO A 26 -27.20 6.58 -48.97
CA PRO A 26 -26.77 7.79 -48.29
C PRO A 26 -25.26 7.80 -48.22
N ALA A 27 -24.65 8.89 -48.60
CA ALA A 27 -23.25 9.13 -48.45
C ALA A 27 -22.91 9.03 -46.95
N THR A 28 -22.36 7.91 -46.53
CA THR A 28 -21.60 7.85 -45.26
C THR A 28 -20.48 8.85 -45.42
N ALA A 29 -20.56 9.95 -44.70
CA ALA A 29 -19.44 10.83 -44.50
C ALA A 29 -18.32 9.95 -43.91
N GLN A 30 -17.40 9.55 -44.76
CA GLN A 30 -16.10 9.06 -44.36
C GLN A 30 -15.44 10.23 -43.64
N GLN A 31 -15.51 10.23 -42.30
CA GLN A 31 -14.59 11.01 -41.49
C GLN A 31 -13.20 10.58 -41.93
N SER A 32 -12.57 11.42 -42.72
CA SER A 32 -11.12 11.31 -42.99
C SER A 32 -10.43 11.43 -41.65
N ALA A 33 -9.98 10.31 -41.10
CA ALA A 33 -8.93 10.34 -40.13
C ALA A 33 -7.75 11.07 -40.79
N SER A 34 -7.51 12.31 -40.41
CA SER A 34 -6.33 13.05 -40.84
C SER A 34 -5.14 12.27 -40.30
N ASP A 35 -4.40 11.62 -41.19
CA ASP A 35 -3.09 11.01 -40.95
C ASP A 35 -2.05 12.11 -40.65
N SER A 36 -2.29 12.94 -39.64
CA SER A 36 -1.32 13.92 -39.19
C SER A 36 -0.25 13.17 -38.38
N THR A 37 1.00 13.25 -38.80
CA THR A 37 2.16 12.75 -38.05
C THR A 37 2.11 13.33 -36.65
N PRO A 38 2.35 12.49 -35.59
CA PRO A 38 2.45 13.00 -34.23
C PRO A 38 3.48 14.12 -34.13
N ILE A 39 3.14 15.18 -33.43
CA ILE A 39 4.09 16.28 -33.14
C ILE A 39 5.01 15.91 -31.97
N GLU A 40 4.56 14.99 -31.11
CA GLU A 40 5.31 14.43 -30.00
C GLU A 40 4.82 13.01 -29.73
N GLN A 41 5.74 12.12 -29.34
CA GLN A 41 5.43 10.78 -28.87
C GLN A 41 6.50 10.32 -27.89
N GLY A 42 6.15 9.38 -27.01
CA GLY A 42 7.12 8.84 -26.05
C GLY A 42 6.61 7.59 -25.38
N LYS A 43 7.51 6.98 -24.62
CA LYS A 43 7.24 5.77 -23.83
C LYS A 43 7.88 5.88 -22.45
N PHE A 44 7.26 5.22 -21.50
CA PHE A 44 7.79 4.98 -20.18
C PHE A 44 7.74 3.47 -19.88
N THR A 45 8.79 2.94 -19.28
CA THR A 45 8.74 1.66 -18.59
C THR A 45 8.19 1.91 -17.20
N LEU A 46 7.19 1.11 -16.81
CA LEU A 46 6.54 1.19 -15.51
C LEU A 46 7.15 0.14 -14.60
N HIS A 47 7.47 0.56 -13.37
CA HIS A 47 8.09 -0.28 -12.36
C HIS A 47 7.22 -0.30 -11.11
N LYS A 48 7.36 -1.34 -10.31
CA LYS A 48 6.87 -1.45 -8.93
C LYS A 48 8.03 -1.97 -8.10
N PHE A 49 8.41 -1.23 -7.06
CA PHE A 49 9.60 -1.51 -6.27
C PHE A 49 10.84 -1.73 -7.16
N GLU A 50 11.08 -0.83 -8.08
CA GLU A 50 12.18 -0.85 -9.06
C GLU A 50 12.16 -2.03 -10.06
N GLN A 51 11.16 -2.92 -10.05
CA GLN A 51 11.05 -4.02 -11.01
C GLN A 51 10.07 -3.69 -12.14
N PRO A 52 10.42 -3.94 -13.41
CA PRO A 52 9.57 -3.59 -14.55
C PRO A 52 8.31 -4.47 -14.58
N ILE A 53 7.14 -3.82 -14.62
CA ILE A 53 5.83 -4.47 -14.64
C ILE A 53 4.99 -4.13 -15.86
N GLY A 54 5.33 -3.07 -16.61
CA GLY A 54 4.52 -2.63 -17.73
C GLY A 54 5.09 -1.45 -18.51
N GLN A 55 4.21 -0.82 -19.29
CA GLN A 55 4.58 0.30 -20.16
C GLN A 55 3.44 1.30 -20.27
N GLU A 56 3.81 2.56 -20.49
CA GLU A 56 2.95 3.62 -20.99
C GLU A 56 3.49 4.13 -22.31
N ALA A 57 2.62 4.37 -23.30
CA ALA A 57 2.97 5.00 -24.56
C ALA A 57 1.97 6.12 -24.87
N TYR A 58 2.46 7.25 -25.40
CA TYR A 58 1.61 8.37 -25.75
C TYR A 58 1.95 8.96 -27.11
N GLU A 59 0.94 9.58 -27.71
CA GLU A 59 1.05 10.39 -28.93
C GLU A 59 0.29 11.70 -28.76
N ILE A 60 0.91 12.80 -29.18
CA ILE A 60 0.28 14.12 -29.25
C ILE A 60 0.19 14.53 -30.72
N ARG A 61 -0.99 14.89 -31.17
CA ARG A 61 -1.28 15.35 -32.54
C ARG A 61 -1.89 16.74 -32.51
N ARG A 62 -1.62 17.54 -33.54
CA ARG A 62 -2.29 18.83 -33.72
C ARG A 62 -3.54 18.65 -34.58
N GLU A 63 -4.67 19.14 -34.10
CA GLU A 63 -5.95 19.16 -34.80
C GLU A 63 -6.47 20.60 -34.89
N GLY A 64 -6.06 21.34 -35.93
CA GLY A 64 -6.32 22.79 -36.03
C GLY A 64 -5.66 23.55 -34.89
N ASP A 65 -6.44 24.28 -34.09
CA ASP A 65 -6.00 25.02 -32.92
C ASP A 65 -5.97 24.19 -31.62
N SER A 66 -6.30 22.91 -31.71
CA SER A 66 -6.35 21.99 -30.56
C SER A 66 -5.22 20.96 -30.63
N LEU A 67 -4.92 20.38 -29.47
CA LEU A 67 -4.07 19.20 -29.33
C LEU A 67 -4.94 18.00 -28.96
N ALA A 68 -4.70 16.87 -29.62
CA ALA A 68 -5.28 15.58 -29.28
C ALA A 68 -4.18 14.66 -28.75
N VAL A 69 -4.37 14.16 -27.56
CA VAL A 69 -3.44 13.24 -26.88
C VAL A 69 -4.11 11.89 -26.73
N LYS A 70 -3.39 10.84 -27.09
CA LYS A 70 -3.79 9.45 -26.85
C LYS A 70 -2.73 8.79 -25.99
N ILE A 71 -3.15 8.07 -24.96
CA ILE A 71 -2.26 7.38 -24.02
C ILE A 71 -2.78 5.96 -23.85
N ASP A 72 -1.87 4.99 -24.03
CA ASP A 72 -2.07 3.58 -23.72
C ASP A 72 -1.15 3.23 -22.53
N PHE A 73 -1.74 2.96 -21.38
CA PHE A 73 -1.06 2.64 -20.13
C PHE A 73 -1.49 1.23 -19.70
N LYS A 74 -0.53 0.35 -19.47
CA LYS A 74 -0.83 -1.00 -19.00
C LYS A 74 0.34 -1.60 -18.24
N PHE A 75 0.01 -2.29 -17.19
CA PHE A 75 0.97 -3.14 -16.46
C PHE A 75 0.28 -4.44 -16.01
N THR A 76 1.05 -5.33 -15.42
CA THR A 76 0.53 -6.55 -14.80
C THR A 76 0.89 -6.53 -13.33
N ASP A 77 -0.11 -6.57 -12.48
CA ASP A 77 0.05 -6.64 -11.04
C ASP A 77 -0.43 -8.00 -10.54
N ARG A 78 0.48 -8.77 -9.96
CA ARG A 78 0.21 -10.12 -9.41
C ARG A 78 -0.68 -10.97 -10.33
N GLY A 79 -0.30 -11.03 -11.60
CA GLY A 79 -1.00 -11.78 -12.65
C GLY A 79 -2.27 -11.12 -13.20
N SER A 80 -2.70 -10.00 -12.65
CA SER A 80 -3.87 -9.26 -13.12
C SER A 80 -3.46 -8.14 -14.07
N PRO A 81 -3.96 -8.12 -15.32
CA PRO A 81 -3.68 -7.01 -16.22
C PRO A 81 -4.41 -5.74 -15.77
N VAL A 82 -3.73 -4.61 -15.79
CA VAL A 82 -4.26 -3.28 -15.46
C VAL A 82 -4.14 -2.40 -16.71
N PRO A 83 -5.10 -2.46 -17.64
CA PRO A 83 -5.13 -1.62 -18.81
C PRO A 83 -5.86 -0.30 -18.52
N LEU A 84 -5.26 0.82 -18.93
CA LEU A 84 -5.92 2.11 -18.98
C LEU A 84 -5.71 2.74 -20.36
N THR A 85 -6.76 3.28 -20.94
CA THR A 85 -6.70 4.09 -22.15
C THR A 85 -7.21 5.48 -21.83
N THR A 86 -6.43 6.50 -22.17
CA THR A 86 -6.80 7.89 -21.93
C THR A 86 -6.77 8.67 -23.23
N THR A 87 -7.76 9.50 -23.44
CA THR A 87 -7.76 10.54 -24.48
C THR A 87 -7.92 11.91 -23.81
N PHE A 88 -7.10 12.85 -24.23
CA PHE A 88 -7.16 14.21 -23.72
C PHE A 88 -7.16 15.18 -24.91
N ARG A 89 -8.03 16.17 -24.88
CA ARG A 89 -8.10 17.25 -25.86
C ARG A 89 -7.94 18.58 -25.14
N SER A 90 -7.11 19.43 -25.70
CA SER A 90 -6.85 20.76 -25.16
C SER A 90 -6.70 21.82 -26.27
N ALA A 91 -6.73 23.08 -25.90
CA ALA A 91 -6.21 24.15 -26.74
C ALA A 91 -4.68 23.99 -26.88
N SER A 92 -4.05 24.78 -27.76
CA SER A 92 -2.61 24.72 -28.02
C SER A 92 -1.74 25.11 -26.82
N ASP A 93 -2.31 25.79 -25.83
CA ASP A 93 -1.69 26.17 -24.56
C ASP A 93 -1.94 25.14 -23.44
N LEU A 94 -2.48 23.97 -23.77
CA LEU A 94 -2.88 22.88 -22.90
C LEU A 94 -4.12 23.15 -22.05
N THR A 95 -4.86 24.25 -22.24
CA THR A 95 -6.15 24.46 -21.56
C THR A 95 -7.10 23.31 -21.89
N PRO A 96 -7.63 22.56 -20.88
CA PRO A 96 -8.44 21.37 -21.09
C PRO A 96 -9.75 21.67 -21.83
N GLN A 97 -10.15 20.79 -22.75
CA GLN A 97 -11.41 20.82 -23.47
C GLN A 97 -12.21 19.54 -23.28
N ALA A 98 -11.53 18.38 -23.29
CA ALA A 98 -12.16 17.08 -23.04
C ALA A 98 -11.11 16.10 -22.47
N PHE A 99 -11.59 15.16 -21.66
CA PHE A 99 -10.81 14.09 -21.09
C PHE A 99 -11.67 12.84 -21.01
N GLU A 100 -11.13 11.69 -21.35
CA GLU A 100 -11.77 10.40 -21.17
C GLU A 100 -10.73 9.39 -20.71
N ILE A 101 -11.07 8.58 -19.70
CA ILE A 101 -10.24 7.49 -19.22
C ILE A 101 -11.09 6.24 -19.03
N LYS A 102 -10.60 5.10 -19.51
CA LYS A 102 -11.25 3.79 -19.42
C LYS A 102 -10.26 2.69 -19.07
N GLY A 103 -10.72 1.74 -18.27
CA GLY A 103 -9.93 0.57 -17.90
C GLY A 103 -10.30 0.04 -16.53
N GLN A 104 -9.30 -0.30 -15.76
CA GLN A 104 -9.46 -0.77 -14.38
C GLN A 104 -8.23 -0.45 -13.54
N THR A 105 -8.39 -0.42 -12.21
CA THR A 105 -7.29 -0.32 -11.26
C THR A 105 -6.70 -1.70 -10.95
N ALA A 106 -5.57 -1.74 -10.23
CA ALA A 106 -4.98 -2.97 -9.70
C ALA A 106 -5.93 -3.71 -8.75
N ARG A 107 -6.69 -3.00 -7.94
CA ARG A 107 -7.88 -3.53 -7.23
C ARG A 107 -9.04 -3.52 -8.22
N PRO A 108 -9.46 -4.59 -8.87
CA PRO A 108 -10.23 -4.59 -10.11
C PRO A 108 -11.54 -3.78 -10.05
N VAL A 109 -11.37 -2.47 -9.90
CA VAL A 109 -12.43 -1.47 -9.96
C VAL A 109 -12.45 -0.90 -11.37
N SER A 110 -13.62 -0.94 -12.00
CA SER A 110 -13.81 -0.44 -13.37
C SER A 110 -13.75 1.08 -13.40
N ILE A 111 -12.93 1.61 -14.31
CA ILE A 111 -12.83 3.05 -14.60
C ILE A 111 -13.51 3.30 -15.93
N ASP A 112 -14.49 4.19 -15.95
CA ASP A 112 -15.14 4.74 -17.16
C ASP A 112 -15.58 6.17 -16.86
N GLU A 113 -14.68 7.11 -17.12
CA GLU A 113 -14.91 8.52 -16.85
C GLU A 113 -14.70 9.36 -18.10
N ALA A 114 -15.52 10.37 -18.24
CA ALA A 114 -15.43 11.34 -19.32
C ALA A 114 -15.83 12.73 -18.84
N LEU A 115 -15.07 13.72 -19.31
CA LEU A 115 -15.28 15.12 -18.99
C LEU A 115 -15.23 15.93 -20.29
N THR A 116 -16.17 16.84 -20.48
CA THR A 116 -16.15 17.83 -21.55
C THR A 116 -16.45 19.21 -20.98
N ILE A 117 -15.81 20.22 -21.55
CA ILE A 117 -15.96 21.61 -21.08
C ILE A 117 -16.63 22.43 -22.17
N ASP A 118 -17.79 23.01 -21.86
CA ASP A 118 -18.48 23.96 -22.71
C ASP A 118 -18.58 25.31 -21.97
N ARG A 119 -17.79 26.28 -22.42
CA ARG A 119 -17.66 27.64 -21.83
C ARG A 119 -17.33 27.58 -20.33
N SER A 120 -18.33 27.74 -19.46
CA SER A 120 -18.20 27.76 -18.00
C SER A 120 -18.79 26.52 -17.31
N THR A 121 -19.19 25.50 -18.09
CA THR A 121 -19.80 24.28 -17.57
C THR A 121 -18.92 23.10 -17.93
N VAL A 122 -18.65 22.27 -16.91
CA VAL A 122 -17.99 20.98 -17.04
C VAL A 122 -19.04 19.91 -16.95
N HIS A 123 -19.21 19.14 -18.03
CA HIS A 123 -20.07 17.97 -18.06
C HIS A 123 -19.23 16.75 -17.72
N PHE A 124 -19.45 16.20 -16.55
CA PHE A 124 -18.70 15.05 -16.04
C PHE A 124 -19.58 13.80 -16.03
N ARG A 125 -19.03 12.67 -16.44
CA ARG A 125 -19.64 11.35 -16.37
C ARG A 125 -18.66 10.38 -15.72
N THR A 126 -19.11 9.67 -14.71
CA THR A 126 -18.40 8.52 -14.14
C THR A 126 -19.34 7.32 -14.15
N ARG A 127 -18.98 6.26 -14.88
CA ARG A 127 -19.85 5.12 -15.19
C ARG A 127 -21.24 5.60 -15.69
N ASP A 128 -22.30 5.32 -14.98
CA ASP A 128 -23.69 5.71 -15.36
C ASP A 128 -24.13 7.06 -14.77
N LYS A 129 -23.31 7.67 -13.90
CA LYS A 129 -23.66 8.93 -13.23
C LYS A 129 -23.16 10.11 -14.08
N LYS A 130 -24.01 11.12 -14.19
CA LYS A 130 -23.69 12.39 -14.87
C LYS A 130 -23.88 13.54 -13.89
N SER A 131 -22.98 14.51 -13.96
CA SER A 131 -23.08 15.76 -13.18
C SER A 131 -22.51 16.92 -13.98
N ASP A 132 -23.07 18.10 -13.73
CA ASP A 132 -22.58 19.35 -14.27
C ASP A 132 -22.02 20.19 -13.13
N ILE A 133 -20.81 20.70 -13.32
CA ILE A 133 -20.14 21.60 -12.37
C ILE A 133 -19.66 22.85 -13.11
N SER A 134 -19.43 23.92 -12.39
CA SER A 134 -18.85 25.14 -12.97
C SER A 134 -17.34 25.00 -13.10
N THR A 135 -16.78 25.56 -14.18
CA THR A 135 -15.32 25.68 -14.30
C THR A 135 -14.76 26.55 -13.16
N PRO A 136 -13.57 26.21 -12.63
CA PRO A 136 -12.87 27.09 -11.67
C PRO A 136 -12.64 28.49 -12.24
N SER A 137 -12.59 29.51 -11.39
CA SER A 137 -12.39 30.92 -11.80
C SER A 137 -10.94 31.25 -12.19
N GLY A 138 -9.98 30.38 -11.95
CA GLY A 138 -8.56 30.52 -12.28
C GLY A 138 -8.04 29.41 -13.19
N PRO A 139 -6.71 29.27 -13.32
CA PRO A 139 -6.11 28.15 -14.03
C PRO A 139 -6.56 26.81 -13.42
N PHE A 140 -6.88 25.84 -14.26
CA PHE A 140 -7.27 24.50 -13.85
C PHE A 140 -6.80 23.46 -14.85
N PHE A 141 -6.63 22.23 -14.39
CA PHE A 141 -6.29 21.09 -15.24
C PHE A 141 -7.25 19.94 -15.01
N THR A 142 -7.29 18.96 -15.93
CA THR A 142 -8.12 17.77 -15.76
C THR A 142 -7.22 16.55 -15.58
N ILE A 143 -7.33 15.90 -14.44
CA ILE A 143 -6.53 14.75 -14.06
C ILE A 143 -7.21 14.01 -12.90
N ALA A 144 -6.94 12.70 -12.77
CA ALA A 144 -7.32 11.89 -11.63
C ALA A 144 -6.08 11.20 -11.03
N GLY A 145 -6.13 10.76 -9.79
CA GLY A 145 -5.00 10.14 -9.10
C GLY A 145 -4.46 8.88 -9.77
N TYR A 146 -5.30 8.13 -10.45
CA TYR A 146 -4.94 6.95 -11.24
C TYR A 146 -4.61 7.27 -12.71
N ALA A 147 -4.52 8.55 -13.08
CA ALA A 147 -4.24 8.94 -14.45
C ALA A 147 -2.82 8.55 -14.87
N PRO A 148 -2.60 8.27 -16.19
CA PRO A 148 -1.27 7.97 -16.70
C PRO A 148 -0.24 9.07 -16.45
N THR A 149 1.01 8.69 -16.36
CA THR A 149 2.16 9.57 -16.12
C THR A 149 2.26 10.73 -17.12
N THR A 150 1.87 10.50 -18.38
CA THR A 150 1.79 11.56 -19.40
C THR A 150 0.84 12.69 -18.99
N MET A 151 -0.26 12.40 -18.28
CA MET A 151 -1.17 13.45 -17.81
C MET A 151 -0.51 14.34 -16.77
N GLN A 152 0.33 13.78 -15.90
CA GLN A 152 1.15 14.56 -14.96
C GLN A 152 2.17 15.45 -15.69
N MET A 153 2.81 14.92 -16.75
CA MET A 153 3.69 15.70 -17.61
C MET A 153 2.96 16.92 -18.20
N LEU A 154 1.78 16.72 -18.76
CA LEU A 154 0.97 17.78 -19.36
C LEU A 154 0.48 18.80 -18.31
N MET A 155 0.13 18.32 -17.11
CA MET A 155 -0.25 19.18 -16.00
C MET A 155 0.87 20.11 -15.55
N VAL A 156 2.09 19.62 -15.41
CA VAL A 156 3.25 20.45 -15.04
C VAL A 156 3.59 21.43 -16.15
N ARG A 157 3.51 21.04 -17.44
CA ARG A 157 3.67 21.93 -18.58
C ARG A 157 2.62 23.05 -18.59
N TYR A 158 1.35 22.72 -18.33
CA TYR A 158 0.26 23.67 -18.22
C TYR A 158 0.51 24.65 -17.06
N TRP A 159 0.77 24.15 -15.86
CA TRP A 159 1.07 24.93 -14.68
C TRP A 159 2.20 25.95 -14.93
N ALA A 160 3.31 25.50 -15.54
CA ALA A 160 4.46 26.35 -15.80
C ALA A 160 4.19 27.47 -16.83
N THR A 161 3.23 27.28 -17.72
CA THR A 161 2.85 28.29 -18.75
C THR A 161 1.70 29.19 -18.31
N HIS A 162 0.98 28.83 -17.22
CA HIS A 162 -0.17 29.58 -16.69
C HIS A 162 0.13 30.29 -15.36
N GLY A 163 1.36 30.77 -15.20
CA GLY A 163 1.77 31.61 -14.09
C GLY A 163 2.18 30.88 -12.82
N SER A 164 2.35 29.57 -12.89
CA SER A 164 2.81 28.72 -11.76
C SER A 164 2.03 28.99 -10.47
N PRO A 165 0.69 28.89 -10.47
CA PRO A 165 -0.11 29.18 -9.28
C PRO A 165 0.29 28.32 -8.10
N ALA A 166 0.23 28.87 -6.88
CA ALA A 166 0.56 28.13 -5.66
C ALA A 166 -0.35 26.91 -5.44
N GLN A 167 -1.58 26.99 -5.96
CA GLN A 167 -2.53 25.87 -6.03
C GLN A 167 -3.17 25.88 -7.41
N LEU A 168 -3.19 24.75 -8.07
CA LEU A 168 -3.85 24.52 -9.33
C LEU A 168 -5.11 23.69 -9.10
N ALA A 169 -6.29 24.22 -9.46
CA ALA A 169 -7.52 23.48 -9.39
C ALA A 169 -7.50 22.29 -10.34
N THR A 170 -8.05 21.15 -9.90
CA THR A 170 -8.20 19.94 -10.72
C THR A 170 -9.66 19.62 -10.98
N LEU A 171 -9.96 19.05 -12.16
CA LEU A 171 -11.27 18.58 -12.52
C LEU A 171 -11.27 17.04 -12.59
N PRO A 172 -12.33 16.36 -12.10
CA PRO A 172 -13.61 16.94 -11.66
C PRO A 172 -13.60 17.59 -10.28
N SER A 173 -12.58 17.37 -9.46
CA SER A 173 -12.48 17.86 -8.09
C SER A 173 -11.03 18.02 -7.65
N GLY A 174 -10.79 18.71 -6.55
CA GLY A 174 -9.50 18.80 -5.90
C GLY A 174 -8.63 20.00 -6.30
N THR A 175 -7.45 20.04 -5.73
CA THR A 175 -6.38 21.00 -6.04
C THR A 175 -5.03 20.33 -5.87
N VAL A 176 -4.08 20.68 -6.71
CA VAL A 176 -2.70 20.20 -6.59
C VAL A 176 -1.76 21.36 -6.29
N ARG A 177 -0.72 21.06 -5.55
CA ARG A 177 0.41 21.94 -5.30
C ARG A 177 1.63 21.38 -6.03
N ILE A 178 2.21 22.18 -6.93
CA ILE A 178 3.41 21.84 -7.68
C ILE A 178 4.53 22.75 -7.20
N GLU A 179 5.64 22.18 -6.77
CA GLU A 179 6.80 22.90 -6.28
C GLU A 179 8.06 22.52 -7.06
N ALA A 180 8.80 23.51 -7.54
CA ALA A 180 10.14 23.30 -8.09
C ALA A 180 11.13 23.03 -6.95
N ARG A 181 11.84 21.91 -7.04
CA ARG A 181 12.81 21.44 -6.03
C ARG A 181 14.27 21.59 -6.46
N GLY A 182 14.50 22.35 -7.54
CA GLY A 182 15.83 22.60 -8.09
C GLY A 182 16.20 21.65 -9.23
N GLN A 183 17.49 21.51 -9.49
CA GLN A 183 18.04 20.67 -10.55
C GLN A 183 18.89 19.56 -9.97
N ASP A 184 18.78 18.37 -10.58
CA ASP A 184 19.66 17.23 -10.32
C ASP A 184 20.52 16.96 -11.54
N THR A 185 21.78 16.56 -11.32
CA THR A 185 22.60 15.95 -12.36
C THR A 185 22.44 14.44 -12.24
N ILE A 186 21.95 13.81 -13.30
CA ILE A 186 21.66 12.37 -13.39
C ILE A 186 22.65 11.75 -14.35
N HIS A 187 23.30 10.67 -13.90
CA HIS A 187 24.23 9.89 -14.71
C HIS A 187 23.48 8.79 -15.46
N VAL A 188 23.43 8.88 -16.78
CA VAL A 188 22.69 7.94 -17.63
C VAL A 188 23.67 7.13 -18.45
N VAL A 189 23.55 5.80 -18.43
CA VAL A 189 24.32 4.88 -19.26
C VAL A 189 23.37 4.25 -20.28
N SER A 190 23.60 4.52 -21.57
CA SER A 190 22.83 3.93 -22.66
C SER A 190 23.66 2.94 -23.45
N LYS A 191 23.02 1.83 -23.87
CA LYS A 191 23.62 0.84 -24.79
C LYS A 191 23.24 1.24 -26.22
N GLU A 192 24.13 1.89 -26.94
CA GLU A 192 23.94 2.12 -28.37
C GLU A 192 24.28 0.84 -29.14
N ALA A 193 23.29 0.29 -29.86
CA ALA A 193 23.55 -0.76 -30.84
C ALA A 193 24.33 -0.14 -32.00
N ILE A 194 25.57 -0.57 -32.21
CA ILE A 194 26.37 -0.17 -33.39
C ILE A 194 25.63 -0.68 -34.62
N LYS A 195 24.97 0.19 -35.34
CA LYS A 195 24.58 -0.08 -36.73
C LYS A 195 25.84 0.05 -37.61
N GLU A 196 26.67 -0.98 -37.63
CA GLU A 196 27.70 -1.08 -38.65
C GLU A 196 27.07 -1.34 -40.01
N ALA A 197 27.33 -0.40 -40.91
CA ALA A 197 27.24 -0.65 -42.33
C ALA A 197 28.34 -1.68 -42.70
N GLY A 198 27.97 -2.94 -42.85
CA GLY A 198 28.68 -3.96 -43.56
C GLY A 198 30.08 -4.32 -43.04
N LYS A 199 30.13 -5.34 -42.19
CA LYS A 199 31.12 -6.44 -42.22
C LYS A 199 30.85 -7.45 -41.11
N ASP A 200 30.91 -8.71 -41.47
CA ASP A 200 30.83 -9.84 -40.54
C ASP A 200 31.86 -9.73 -39.40
N SER A 201 31.42 -9.55 -38.19
CA SER A 201 32.18 -9.89 -37.00
C SER A 201 31.25 -10.35 -35.89
N ALA A 202 31.41 -11.60 -35.48
CA ALA A 202 30.64 -12.33 -34.48
C ALA A 202 30.94 -11.90 -33.01
N ASN A 203 31.14 -10.62 -32.76
CA ASN A 203 31.26 -10.05 -31.42
C ASN A 203 30.70 -8.61 -31.41
N GLY A 204 29.37 -8.50 -31.43
CA GLY A 204 28.68 -7.23 -31.26
C GLY A 204 28.74 -6.77 -29.80
N GLY A 205 29.81 -6.12 -29.39
CA GLY A 205 29.85 -5.34 -28.15
C GLY A 205 29.03 -4.06 -28.33
N ALA A 206 27.96 -3.86 -27.58
CA ALA A 206 27.32 -2.55 -27.49
C ALA A 206 28.29 -1.60 -26.78
N ASN A 207 28.60 -0.46 -27.40
CA ASN A 207 29.34 0.60 -26.71
C ASN A 207 28.40 1.23 -25.67
N GLU A 208 28.85 1.26 -24.43
CA GLU A 208 28.18 2.03 -23.38
C GLU A 208 28.57 3.51 -23.57
N VAL A 209 27.56 4.37 -23.76
CA VAL A 209 27.73 5.81 -23.80
C VAL A 209 27.16 6.36 -22.52
N ALA A 210 28.04 6.87 -21.66
CA ALA A 210 27.64 7.55 -20.44
C ALA A 210 27.48 9.04 -20.69
N ARG A 211 26.45 9.66 -20.12
CA ARG A 211 26.20 11.09 -20.18
C ARG A 211 25.64 11.59 -18.86
N ASP A 212 26.01 12.82 -18.50
CA ASP A 212 25.41 13.53 -17.39
C ASP A 212 24.33 14.47 -17.92
N GLU A 213 23.12 14.36 -17.41
CA GLU A 213 22.01 15.24 -17.78
C GLU A 213 21.52 16.04 -16.59
N LYS A 214 21.21 17.31 -16.81
CA LYS A 214 20.60 18.19 -15.83
C LYS A 214 19.10 18.15 -16.00
N LEU A 215 18.39 17.71 -14.96
CA LEU A 215 16.94 17.58 -14.93
C LEU A 215 16.34 18.48 -13.86
N ASP A 216 15.27 19.20 -14.21
CA ASP A 216 14.49 19.96 -13.24
C ASP A 216 13.63 19.01 -12.41
N ARG A 217 13.72 19.11 -11.08
CA ARG A 217 12.92 18.30 -10.15
C ARG A 217 11.75 19.08 -9.60
N TYR A 218 10.58 18.45 -9.57
CA TYR A 218 9.34 18.96 -9.01
C TYR A 218 8.76 17.97 -8.04
N THR A 219 8.00 18.46 -7.05
CA THR A 219 7.08 17.66 -6.24
C THR A 219 5.64 18.05 -6.57
N VAL A 220 4.75 17.07 -6.55
CA VAL A 220 3.30 17.22 -6.72
C VAL A 220 2.61 16.65 -5.49
N GLU A 221 1.69 17.41 -4.91
CA GLU A 221 0.84 17.01 -3.79
C GLU A 221 -0.61 17.32 -4.09
N GLY A 222 -1.54 16.50 -3.57
CA GLY A 222 -2.98 16.65 -3.75
C GLY A 222 -3.56 15.93 -4.97
N LEU A 223 -2.74 15.18 -5.72
CA LEU A 223 -3.21 14.26 -6.76
C LEU A 223 -3.46 12.87 -6.18
N ILE A 224 -2.50 12.37 -5.44
CA ILE A 224 -2.60 11.23 -4.55
C ILE A 224 -2.39 11.69 -3.11
N TRP A 225 -2.75 10.87 -2.14
CA TRP A 225 -2.37 11.15 -0.76
C TRP A 225 -0.87 10.95 -0.58
N GLY A 226 -0.18 11.97 -0.05
CA GLY A 226 1.27 12.06 0.01
C GLY A 226 1.83 12.90 -1.15
N ARG A 227 2.99 12.53 -1.64
CA ARG A 227 3.70 13.29 -2.67
C ARG A 227 4.24 12.41 -3.78
N GLU A 228 4.41 13.04 -4.93
CA GLU A 228 5.07 12.47 -6.10
C GLU A 228 6.29 13.33 -6.44
N THR A 229 7.35 12.70 -6.93
CA THR A 229 8.57 13.39 -7.39
C THR A 229 8.76 13.17 -8.88
N LEU A 230 8.89 14.25 -9.64
CA LEU A 230 8.94 14.26 -11.08
C LEU A 230 10.21 14.94 -11.58
N TRP A 231 10.86 14.39 -12.62
CA TRP A 231 12.03 15.00 -13.27
C TRP A 231 11.75 15.31 -14.74
N PHE A 232 12.14 16.50 -15.15
CA PHE A 232 11.94 17.01 -16.52
C PHE A 232 13.25 17.42 -17.17
N ASP A 233 13.36 17.16 -18.48
CA ASP A 233 14.46 17.68 -19.29
C ASP A 233 14.28 19.17 -19.63
N ALA A 234 15.27 19.76 -20.31
CA ALA A 234 15.25 21.16 -20.72
C ALA A 234 14.08 21.51 -21.68
N ASN A 235 13.51 20.52 -22.36
CA ASN A 235 12.34 20.66 -23.23
C ASN A 235 11.02 20.47 -22.50
N ARG A 236 11.07 20.28 -21.18
CA ARG A 236 9.91 19.91 -20.31
C ARG A 236 9.28 18.59 -20.69
N ASN A 237 10.07 17.64 -21.18
CA ASN A 237 9.64 16.25 -21.26
C ASN A 237 9.83 15.60 -19.89
N LEU A 238 8.82 14.88 -19.43
CA LEU A 238 8.96 14.08 -18.21
C LEU A 238 9.95 12.94 -18.49
N VAL A 239 10.94 12.80 -17.65
CA VAL A 239 12.00 11.78 -17.71
C VAL A 239 11.72 10.66 -16.72
N ALA A 240 11.36 11.02 -15.50
CA ALA A 240 11.05 10.06 -14.44
C ALA A 240 9.94 10.60 -13.54
N ALA A 241 9.12 9.68 -13.03
CA ALA A 241 8.19 9.91 -11.95
C ALA A 241 8.39 8.81 -10.91
N VAL A 242 8.48 9.19 -9.63
CA VAL A 242 8.47 8.29 -8.47
C VAL A 242 7.25 8.66 -7.64
N THR A 243 6.36 7.70 -7.44
CA THR A 243 5.04 7.87 -6.83
C THR A 243 4.64 6.60 -6.08
N THR A 244 3.37 6.48 -5.68
CA THR A 244 2.76 5.25 -5.19
C THR A 244 1.52 4.91 -6.01
N ASP A 245 1.17 3.64 -6.07
CA ASP A 245 -0.05 3.18 -6.74
C ASP A 245 -1.27 3.19 -5.81
N ALA A 246 -2.40 2.67 -6.30
CA ALA A 246 -3.65 2.60 -5.55
C ALA A 246 -3.59 1.65 -4.33
N GLU A 247 -2.55 0.87 -4.18
CA GLU A 247 -2.31 -0.02 -3.03
C GLU A 247 -1.23 0.53 -2.10
N PHE A 248 -0.76 1.75 -2.36
CA PHE A 248 0.36 2.46 -1.72
C PHE A 248 1.75 1.90 -2.07
N ASP A 249 1.84 0.88 -2.92
CA ASP A 249 3.13 0.33 -3.34
C ASP A 249 3.90 1.37 -4.16
N HIS A 250 5.21 1.47 -3.94
CA HIS A 250 6.10 2.34 -4.71
C HIS A 250 6.02 2.01 -6.20
N PHE A 251 5.88 3.04 -7.00
CA PHE A 251 5.62 2.95 -8.43
C PHE A 251 6.47 3.99 -9.19
N GLU A 252 7.22 3.53 -10.17
CA GLU A 252 8.08 4.39 -10.95
C GLU A 252 7.72 4.33 -12.44
N ALA A 253 7.76 5.47 -13.11
CA ALA A 253 7.67 5.55 -14.55
C ALA A 253 8.93 6.21 -15.10
N ILE A 254 9.69 5.46 -15.90
CA ILE A 254 10.98 5.91 -16.43
C ILE A 254 10.89 5.98 -17.94
N ARG A 255 11.22 7.16 -18.53
CA ARG A 255 11.26 7.35 -19.98
C ARG A 255 12.31 6.46 -20.61
N ASP A 256 12.00 5.89 -21.79
CA ASP A 256 12.94 5.10 -22.59
C ASP A 256 14.30 5.79 -22.69
N GLY A 257 15.36 5.06 -22.37
CA GLY A 257 16.75 5.54 -22.40
C GLY A 257 17.29 6.14 -21.09
N TYR A 258 16.48 6.09 -19.99
CA TYR A 258 16.89 6.52 -18.66
C TYR A 258 16.83 5.40 -17.61
N GLU A 259 16.57 4.16 -18.02
CA GLU A 259 16.37 3.00 -17.12
C GLU A 259 17.60 2.74 -16.23
N SER A 260 18.80 3.05 -16.71
CA SER A 260 20.04 2.88 -15.94
C SER A 260 20.14 3.82 -14.72
N ALA A 261 19.30 4.86 -14.67
CA ALA A 261 19.28 5.84 -13.60
C ALA A 261 18.12 5.64 -12.60
N LEU A 262 17.36 4.54 -12.72
CA LEU A 262 16.20 4.28 -11.85
C LEU A 262 16.54 4.40 -10.37
N GLY A 263 17.57 3.69 -9.88
CA GLY A 263 17.98 3.77 -8.47
C GLY A 263 18.46 5.17 -8.04
N ASP A 264 19.01 5.99 -8.95
CA ASP A 264 19.36 7.40 -8.62
C ASP A 264 18.08 8.25 -8.44
N PHE A 265 17.05 8.04 -9.25
CA PHE A 265 15.76 8.70 -9.08
C PHE A 265 15.07 8.29 -7.77
N VAL A 266 15.02 7.00 -7.47
CA VAL A 266 14.44 6.47 -6.22
C VAL A 266 15.18 7.02 -5.00
N GLY A 267 16.51 6.98 -4.99
CA GLY A 267 17.31 7.53 -3.89
C GLY A 267 17.10 9.03 -3.66
N ARG A 268 16.90 9.81 -4.74
CA ARG A 268 16.60 11.25 -4.64
C ARG A 268 15.17 11.51 -4.18
N ALA A 269 14.20 10.74 -4.62
CA ALA A 269 12.82 10.80 -4.11
C ALA A 269 12.79 10.48 -2.61
N ALA A 270 13.51 9.44 -2.16
CA ALA A 270 13.66 9.12 -0.74
C ALA A 270 14.27 10.28 0.06
N ALA A 271 15.33 10.92 -0.45
CA ALA A 271 15.95 12.08 0.19
C ALA A 271 15.00 13.29 0.29
N ASP A 272 14.18 13.51 -0.73
CA ASP A 272 13.14 14.55 -0.72
C ASP A 272 12.06 14.22 0.29
N GLY A 273 11.62 12.97 0.37
CA GLY A 273 10.72 12.44 1.41
C GLY A 273 11.27 12.67 2.83
N MET A 274 12.58 12.40 3.06
CA MET A 274 13.18 12.66 4.38
C MET A 274 13.20 14.15 4.73
N SER A 275 13.39 15.03 3.75
CA SER A 275 13.30 16.48 3.97
C SER A 275 11.89 16.88 4.38
N ALA A 276 10.87 16.31 3.74
CA ALA A 276 9.48 16.54 4.08
C ALA A 276 9.12 15.99 5.48
N LEU A 277 9.56 14.78 5.81
CA LEU A 277 9.36 14.22 7.16
C LEU A 277 9.95 15.14 8.23
N ALA A 278 11.12 15.71 7.98
CA ALA A 278 11.73 16.65 8.90
C ALA A 278 10.92 17.96 9.04
N GLU A 279 10.34 18.47 7.95
CA GLU A 279 9.46 19.65 7.99
C GLU A 279 8.14 19.37 8.73
N ILE A 280 7.47 18.25 8.42
CA ILE A 280 6.27 17.78 9.14
C ILE A 280 6.59 17.70 10.64
N SER A 281 7.71 17.07 11.00
CA SER A 281 8.13 16.88 12.39
C SER A 281 8.34 18.20 13.15
N LYS A 282 8.88 19.23 12.49
CA LYS A 282 9.06 20.56 13.07
C LYS A 282 7.73 21.28 13.34
N GLY A 283 6.71 21.01 12.52
CA GLY A 283 5.39 21.60 12.63
C GLY A 283 4.55 21.05 13.79
N ILE A 284 4.93 19.90 14.36
CA ILE A 284 4.15 19.22 15.41
C ILE A 284 4.75 19.50 16.77
N PRO A 285 4.02 20.21 17.66
CA PRO A 285 4.51 20.51 18.99
C PRO A 285 4.59 19.23 19.84
N GLY A 286 5.77 18.93 20.35
CA GLY A 286 6.02 17.85 21.31
C GLY A 286 6.40 18.40 22.68
N SER A 287 5.80 17.88 23.74
CA SER A 287 6.22 18.19 25.11
C SER A 287 7.36 17.25 25.52
N HIS A 288 8.59 17.75 25.40
CA HIS A 288 9.78 17.00 25.85
C HIS A 288 10.11 17.37 27.29
N ALA A 289 10.31 16.35 28.13
CA ALA A 289 10.77 16.53 29.50
C ALA A 289 11.74 15.38 29.87
N ALA A 290 12.88 15.73 30.47
CA ALA A 290 13.82 14.72 30.99
C ALA A 290 13.13 13.76 31.97
N THR A 291 12.15 14.26 32.74
CA THR A 291 11.31 13.44 33.62
C THR A 291 9.84 13.81 33.43
N LEU A 292 9.05 12.85 32.97
CA LEU A 292 7.59 12.95 32.82
C LEU A 292 6.93 12.06 33.89
N ALA A 293 5.92 12.59 34.59
CA ALA A 293 5.11 11.83 35.54
C ALA A 293 3.62 11.92 35.14
N ILE A 294 3.02 10.80 34.77
CA ILE A 294 1.60 10.70 34.42
C ILE A 294 0.88 10.19 35.66
N VAL A 295 -0.14 10.91 36.15
CA VAL A 295 -0.80 10.61 37.42
C VAL A 295 -2.31 10.60 37.32
N GLY A 296 -2.95 9.73 38.09
CA GLY A 296 -4.41 9.70 38.26
C GLY A 296 -5.16 8.87 37.26
N ALA A 297 -4.49 8.27 36.28
CA ALA A 297 -5.09 7.40 35.28
C ALA A 297 -5.34 5.98 35.82
N THR A 298 -6.15 5.20 35.11
CA THR A 298 -6.16 3.75 35.22
C THR A 298 -5.00 3.19 34.39
N LEU A 299 -4.16 2.36 34.98
CA LEU A 299 -3.05 1.70 34.28
C LEU A 299 -3.44 0.27 33.92
N ILE A 300 -3.42 -0.03 32.62
CA ILE A 300 -3.45 -1.38 32.05
C ILE A 300 -2.03 -1.62 31.52
N ASP A 301 -1.24 -2.38 32.27
CA ASP A 301 0.20 -2.49 32.02
C ASP A 301 0.59 -3.45 30.88
N GLY A 302 -0.38 -4.17 30.30
CA GLY A 302 -0.15 -5.13 29.22
C GLY A 302 0.32 -6.51 29.68
N THR A 303 0.59 -6.71 30.99
CA THR A 303 1.05 -8.00 31.50
C THR A 303 -0.06 -9.05 31.63
N GLY A 304 -1.32 -8.63 31.62
CA GLY A 304 -2.49 -9.44 31.94
C GLY A 304 -2.90 -9.32 33.42
N ALA A 305 -2.20 -8.52 34.22
CA ALA A 305 -2.60 -8.21 35.58
C ALA A 305 -3.84 -7.34 35.64
N ALA A 306 -4.51 -7.32 36.79
CA ALA A 306 -5.66 -6.45 37.00
C ALA A 306 -5.29 -4.97 36.86
N PRO A 307 -6.15 -4.14 36.27
CA PRO A 307 -5.90 -2.70 36.12
C PRO A 307 -5.64 -1.99 37.46
N VAL A 308 -4.74 -1.03 37.48
CA VAL A 308 -4.40 -0.24 38.65
C VAL A 308 -5.13 1.11 38.56
N ALA A 309 -6.14 1.32 39.39
CA ALA A 309 -6.81 2.63 39.50
C ALA A 309 -5.90 3.64 40.21
N ASP A 310 -6.10 4.95 39.89
CA ASP A 310 -5.28 6.06 40.42
C ASP A 310 -3.79 5.73 40.38
N ALA A 311 -3.31 5.37 39.21
CA ALA A 311 -1.92 4.99 38.97
C ALA A 311 -1.01 6.22 38.78
N ALA A 312 0.27 5.99 38.95
CA ALA A 312 1.32 6.90 38.47
C ALA A 312 2.36 6.12 37.68
N VAL A 313 2.80 6.70 36.55
CA VAL A 313 3.92 6.22 35.74
C VAL A 313 4.94 7.35 35.64
N VAL A 314 6.20 7.05 35.97
CA VAL A 314 7.30 8.03 35.89
C VAL A 314 8.29 7.55 34.84
N ILE A 315 8.51 8.39 33.84
CA ILE A 315 9.48 8.19 32.75
C ILE A 315 10.64 9.16 32.96
N HIS A 316 11.85 8.65 32.90
CA HIS A 316 13.07 9.47 32.95
C HIS A 316 14.00 9.08 31.80
N ASN A 317 14.39 10.07 30.98
CA ASN A 317 15.20 9.87 29.78
C ASN A 317 14.66 8.73 28.89
N GLY A 318 13.33 8.74 28.61
CA GLY A 318 12.66 7.78 27.77
C GLY A 318 12.47 6.37 28.35
N ARG A 319 12.80 6.16 29.64
CA ARG A 319 12.60 4.85 30.32
C ARG A 319 11.68 4.97 31.53
N ILE A 320 10.86 3.95 31.73
CA ILE A 320 9.98 3.83 32.90
C ILE A 320 10.84 3.55 34.13
N VAL A 321 10.86 4.47 35.09
CA VAL A 321 11.59 4.30 36.34
C VAL A 321 10.69 3.85 37.49
N ALA A 322 9.37 4.10 37.40
CA ALA A 322 8.37 3.61 38.34
C ALA A 322 6.99 3.58 37.67
N ALA A 323 6.19 2.54 37.98
CA ALA A 323 4.78 2.41 37.58
C ALA A 323 4.01 1.67 38.69
N GLY A 324 2.75 2.05 38.89
CA GLY A 324 1.86 1.37 39.87
C GLY A 324 0.91 2.33 40.59
N PRO A 325 0.32 1.91 41.74
CA PRO A 325 -0.57 2.76 42.51
C PRO A 325 0.12 4.07 42.92
N ARG A 326 -0.54 5.21 42.70
CA ARG A 326 -0.01 6.55 42.93
C ARG A 326 0.58 6.72 44.35
N ALA A 327 -0.07 6.15 45.34
CA ALA A 327 0.38 6.21 46.74
C ALA A 327 1.74 5.50 46.97
N LYS A 328 2.15 4.60 46.08
CA LYS A 328 3.41 3.84 46.14
C LYS A 328 4.49 4.37 45.22
N VAL A 329 4.16 5.28 44.31
CA VAL A 329 5.09 5.84 43.31
C VAL A 329 5.58 7.22 43.77
N LYS A 330 6.90 7.34 44.01
CA LYS A 330 7.53 8.64 44.33
C LYS A 330 7.69 9.49 43.06
N ILE A 331 7.01 10.61 43.02
CA ILE A 331 7.12 11.57 41.91
C ILE A 331 8.29 12.51 42.20
N PRO A 332 9.28 12.61 41.28
CA PRO A 332 10.40 13.54 41.43
C PRO A 332 9.92 15.02 41.46
N LYS A 333 10.53 15.86 42.30
CA LYS A 333 10.13 17.27 42.44
C LYS A 333 10.20 18.10 41.14
N HIS A 334 11.06 17.71 40.21
CA HIS A 334 11.29 18.42 38.94
C HIS A 334 10.64 17.69 37.73
N ALA A 335 9.75 16.73 38.00
CA ALA A 335 9.02 16.05 36.94
C ALA A 335 7.98 16.99 36.31
N ASN A 336 7.87 16.94 35.00
CA ASN A 336 6.68 17.46 34.33
C ASN A 336 5.50 16.53 34.65
N VAL A 337 4.51 17.04 35.38
CA VAL A 337 3.39 16.22 35.88
C VAL A 337 2.18 16.43 34.99
N VAL A 338 1.72 15.35 34.39
CA VAL A 338 0.50 15.27 33.56
C VAL A 338 -0.60 14.63 34.37
N ASN A 339 -1.68 15.37 34.61
CA ASN A 339 -2.89 14.86 35.26
C ASN A 339 -3.74 14.14 34.23
N ALA A 340 -3.80 12.82 34.33
CA ALA A 340 -4.54 11.93 33.42
C ALA A 340 -5.78 11.30 34.09
N ARG A 341 -6.39 12.00 35.08
CA ARG A 341 -7.60 11.50 35.75
C ARG A 341 -8.73 11.24 34.74
N GLY A 342 -9.37 10.09 34.84
CA GLY A 342 -10.44 9.66 33.93
C GLY A 342 -9.93 9.01 32.63
N LYS A 343 -8.62 8.96 32.41
CA LYS A 343 -7.99 8.31 31.25
C LYS A 343 -7.41 6.96 31.59
N THR A 344 -7.08 6.20 30.57
CA THR A 344 -6.38 4.92 30.68
C THR A 344 -4.99 5.01 30.04
N ILE A 345 -3.99 4.51 30.74
CA ILE A 345 -2.62 4.30 30.21
C ILE A 345 -2.51 2.88 29.69
N LEU A 346 -2.01 2.74 28.46
CA LEU A 346 -1.63 1.48 27.83
C LEU A 346 -0.17 1.53 27.38
N PRO A 347 0.49 0.36 27.17
CA PRO A 347 1.70 0.32 26.37
C PRO A 347 1.42 0.87 24.97
N GLY A 348 2.41 1.46 24.32
CA GLY A 348 2.30 1.81 22.91
C GLY A 348 2.01 0.59 22.06
N LEU A 349 1.08 0.75 21.11
CA LEU A 349 0.61 -0.33 20.23
C LEU A 349 1.67 -0.68 19.18
N TRP A 350 1.55 -1.89 18.66
CA TRP A 350 2.37 -2.44 17.59
C TRP A 350 1.50 -2.83 16.40
N ASP A 351 1.94 -2.45 15.19
CA ASP A 351 1.42 -2.99 13.94
C ASP A 351 2.47 -3.95 13.34
N MET A 352 2.13 -5.23 13.31
CA MET A 352 3.04 -6.29 12.88
C MET A 352 2.94 -6.60 11.38
N HIS A 353 2.14 -5.83 10.63
CA HIS A 353 2.07 -5.89 9.19
C HIS A 353 1.83 -4.49 8.63
N ALA A 354 2.88 -3.72 8.64
CA ALA A 354 2.90 -2.37 8.10
C ALA A 354 3.63 -2.35 6.76
N HIS A 355 3.31 -1.36 5.95
CA HIS A 355 4.07 -0.94 4.79
C HIS A 355 4.21 0.58 4.88
N PHE A 356 5.39 1.05 5.23
CA PHE A 356 5.66 2.47 5.48
C PHE A 356 6.13 3.13 4.18
N GLU A 357 5.24 3.29 3.21
CA GLU A 357 5.59 3.68 1.84
C GLU A 357 5.60 5.18 1.58
N GLN A 358 5.11 5.96 2.54
CA GLN A 358 5.12 7.41 2.47
C GLN A 358 5.48 8.00 3.84
N VAL A 359 6.09 9.18 3.85
CA VAL A 359 6.56 9.80 5.10
C VAL A 359 5.42 10.21 6.03
N GLU A 360 4.24 10.43 5.49
CA GLU A 360 3.01 10.76 6.20
C GLU A 360 2.53 9.63 7.13
N TRP A 361 2.94 8.39 6.89
CA TRP A 361 2.67 7.25 7.78
C TRP A 361 3.27 7.44 9.17
N GLY A 362 4.38 8.18 9.30
CA GLY A 362 5.02 8.43 10.60
C GLY A 362 4.07 9.07 11.63
N PRO A 363 3.56 10.27 11.37
CA PRO A 363 2.56 10.91 12.24
C PRO A 363 1.29 10.09 12.42
N ILE A 364 0.78 9.40 11.37
CA ILE A 364 -0.43 8.58 11.43
C ILE A 364 -0.31 7.43 12.42
N TYR A 365 0.74 6.65 12.34
CA TYR A 365 0.95 5.56 13.30
C TYR A 365 0.97 6.09 14.73
N LEU A 366 1.72 7.16 14.98
CA LEU A 366 1.76 7.76 16.31
C LEU A 366 0.40 8.29 16.74
N ALA A 367 -0.35 8.95 15.86
CA ALA A 367 -1.70 9.47 16.14
C ALA A 367 -2.67 8.36 16.56
N ALA A 368 -2.54 7.18 15.93
CA ALA A 368 -3.30 5.99 16.29
C ALA A 368 -2.76 5.26 17.53
N GLY A 369 -1.71 5.78 18.17
CA GLY A 369 -1.10 5.15 19.35
C GLY A 369 -0.13 4.01 19.02
N VAL A 370 0.22 3.82 17.75
CA VAL A 370 1.19 2.82 17.30
C VAL A 370 2.59 3.37 17.44
N THR A 371 3.37 2.82 18.36
CA THR A 371 4.73 3.28 18.66
C THR A 371 5.81 2.39 18.04
N THR A 372 5.43 1.23 17.55
CA THR A 372 6.33 0.31 16.85
C THR A 372 5.58 -0.33 15.69
N VAL A 373 6.22 -0.41 14.53
CA VAL A 373 5.73 -1.12 13.36
C VAL A 373 6.75 -2.14 12.89
N ARG A 374 6.29 -3.25 12.34
CA ARG A 374 7.09 -4.13 11.51
C ARG A 374 6.72 -3.86 10.05
N ASP A 375 7.61 -3.22 9.31
CA ASP A 375 7.46 -3.06 7.88
C ASP A 375 7.69 -4.41 7.19
N CYS A 376 6.72 -4.86 6.41
CA CYS A 376 6.69 -6.17 5.78
C CYS A 376 7.08 -6.16 4.30
N GLY A 377 7.72 -5.10 3.85
CA GLY A 377 8.23 -4.97 2.51
C GLY A 377 8.13 -3.54 1.99
N ASN A 378 9.24 -3.05 1.46
CA ASN A 378 9.37 -1.69 0.98
C ASN A 378 10.61 -1.58 0.10
N GLU A 379 10.77 -0.45 -0.61
CA GLU A 379 12.04 -0.11 -1.25
C GLU A 379 13.17 0.02 -0.23
N PHE A 380 14.28 -0.62 -0.55
CA PHE A 380 15.42 -0.73 0.36
C PHE A 380 15.97 0.62 0.78
N GLU A 381 16.19 1.54 -0.18
CA GLU A 381 16.76 2.86 0.03
C GLU A 381 15.83 3.74 0.86
N PHE A 382 14.55 3.75 0.54
CA PHE A 382 13.54 4.55 1.21
C PHE A 382 13.36 4.10 2.67
N ILE A 383 13.07 2.81 2.91
CA ILE A 383 12.73 2.35 4.25
C ILE A 383 13.92 2.41 5.23
N THR A 384 15.14 2.18 4.74
CA THR A 384 16.34 2.35 5.55
C THR A 384 16.57 3.80 5.93
N ALA A 385 16.34 4.74 4.99
CA ALA A 385 16.44 6.17 5.26
C ALA A 385 15.39 6.64 6.28
N VAL A 386 14.14 6.19 6.16
CA VAL A 386 13.05 6.48 7.13
C VAL A 386 13.42 5.95 8.52
N ARG A 387 13.78 4.66 8.62
CA ARG A 387 14.19 4.05 9.89
C ARG A 387 15.28 4.86 10.57
N ASP A 388 16.32 5.21 9.83
CA ASP A 388 17.47 5.92 10.37
C ASP A 388 17.11 7.37 10.75
N ALA A 389 16.26 8.04 9.98
CA ALA A 389 15.77 9.37 10.32
C ALA A 389 14.97 9.37 11.62
N VAL A 390 14.03 8.42 11.77
CA VAL A 390 13.23 8.27 12.99
C VAL A 390 14.09 7.88 14.18
N ALA A 391 15.00 6.90 14.03
CA ALA A 391 15.89 6.44 15.09
C ALA A 391 16.83 7.54 15.60
N GLN A 392 17.23 8.47 14.75
CA GLN A 392 18.09 9.62 15.06
C GLN A 392 17.31 10.88 15.50
N GLY A 393 15.99 10.80 15.59
CA GLY A 393 15.12 11.94 15.94
C GLY A 393 15.06 13.04 14.86
N ARG A 394 15.43 12.73 13.62
CA ARG A 394 15.34 13.65 12.46
C ARG A 394 14.00 13.56 11.74
N GLY A 395 13.18 12.58 12.07
CA GLY A 395 11.84 12.36 11.56
C GLY A 395 10.92 11.85 12.67
N LEU A 396 9.64 12.21 12.59
CA LEU A 396 8.62 11.78 13.53
C LEU A 396 7.91 10.52 13.01
N GLY A 397 7.98 9.45 13.79
CA GLY A 397 7.35 8.18 13.45
C GLY A 397 7.52 7.13 14.55
N PRO A 398 6.88 5.96 14.38
CA PRO A 398 7.06 4.83 15.27
C PRO A 398 8.47 4.24 15.11
N ARG A 399 8.87 3.38 16.01
CA ARG A 399 10.05 2.52 15.82
C ARG A 399 9.78 1.59 14.64
N LEU A 400 10.69 1.54 13.67
CA LEU A 400 10.60 0.66 12.52
C LEU A 400 11.47 -0.59 12.74
N LEU A 401 10.82 -1.74 12.69
CA LEU A 401 11.43 -3.06 12.52
C LEU A 401 11.21 -3.47 11.08
N LEU A 402 12.23 -4.00 10.41
CA LEU A 402 12.17 -4.21 8.97
C LEU A 402 12.22 -5.70 8.63
N ALA A 403 11.34 -6.13 7.73
CA ALA A 403 11.40 -7.42 7.06
C ALA A 403 11.73 -7.20 5.57
N GLY A 404 12.87 -7.72 5.14
CA GLY A 404 13.32 -7.63 3.75
C GLY A 404 12.49 -8.53 2.85
N VAL A 405 11.77 -7.96 1.89
CA VAL A 405 10.87 -8.70 1.02
C VAL A 405 11.61 -9.27 -0.19
N VAL A 406 11.33 -10.53 -0.50
CA VAL A 406 11.82 -11.24 -1.70
C VAL A 406 10.69 -11.98 -2.39
N ASP A 407 10.73 -12.04 -3.72
CA ASP A 407 9.80 -12.83 -4.51
C ASP A 407 10.52 -13.54 -5.66
N GLY A 408 9.90 -14.59 -6.18
CA GLY A 408 10.38 -15.34 -7.34
C GLY A 408 9.75 -14.85 -8.65
N SER A 409 10.29 -15.33 -9.78
CA SER A 409 9.66 -15.16 -11.07
C SER A 409 8.42 -16.04 -11.17
N GLY A 410 7.25 -15.46 -11.35
CA GLY A 410 5.99 -16.20 -11.45
C GLY A 410 4.80 -15.31 -11.79
N PRO A 411 3.63 -15.93 -12.02
CA PRO A 411 2.43 -15.18 -12.42
C PRO A 411 1.89 -14.24 -11.33
N LEU A 412 2.20 -14.51 -10.04
CA LEU A 412 1.79 -13.68 -8.90
C LEU A 412 2.91 -12.80 -8.37
N MET A 413 3.95 -12.60 -9.16
CA MET A 413 5.10 -11.76 -8.80
C MET A 413 4.67 -10.34 -8.48
N LEU A 414 5.16 -9.81 -7.34
CA LEU A 414 4.89 -8.43 -6.90
C LEU A 414 5.78 -7.40 -7.59
N GLY A 415 6.99 -7.77 -8.00
CA GLY A 415 7.95 -6.79 -8.50
C GLY A 415 8.89 -6.27 -7.41
N VAL A 416 9.28 -7.10 -6.48
CA VAL A 416 10.30 -6.85 -5.46
C VAL A 416 11.59 -7.60 -5.80
N GLU A 417 12.54 -7.62 -4.88
CA GLU A 417 13.83 -8.27 -5.07
C GLU A 417 13.71 -9.75 -5.44
N ARG A 418 14.30 -10.13 -6.57
CA ARG A 418 14.10 -11.46 -7.15
C ARG A 418 15.01 -12.52 -6.56
N VAL A 419 14.40 -13.66 -6.28
CA VAL A 419 15.03 -14.86 -5.76
C VAL A 419 14.56 -16.07 -6.57
N ASP A 420 15.29 -16.37 -7.64
CA ASP A 420 15.02 -17.51 -8.53
C ASP A 420 16.02 -18.65 -8.30
N THR A 421 17.02 -18.46 -7.42
CA THR A 421 17.99 -19.49 -7.03
C THR A 421 18.34 -19.40 -5.54
N PRO A 422 18.76 -20.52 -4.91
CA PRO A 422 19.23 -20.51 -3.51
C PRO A 422 20.40 -19.55 -3.25
N GLU A 423 21.24 -19.29 -4.22
CA GLU A 423 22.37 -18.35 -4.13
C GLU A 423 21.88 -16.91 -4.04
N GLN A 424 20.90 -16.54 -4.88
CA GLN A 424 20.24 -15.22 -4.81
C GLN A 424 19.52 -15.05 -3.46
N ALA A 425 18.85 -16.11 -2.98
CA ALA A 425 18.21 -16.11 -1.67
C ALA A 425 19.18 -15.71 -0.56
N ARG A 426 20.33 -16.40 -0.46
CA ARG A 426 21.36 -16.10 0.54
C ARG A 426 21.95 -14.70 0.37
N MET A 427 22.21 -14.29 -0.87
CA MET A 427 22.74 -12.94 -1.16
C MET A 427 21.79 -11.84 -0.63
N TRP A 428 20.50 -11.97 -0.85
CA TRP A 428 19.52 -10.99 -0.37
C TRP A 428 19.39 -11.00 1.15
N VAL A 429 19.39 -12.17 1.79
CA VAL A 429 19.40 -12.28 3.26
C VAL A 429 20.61 -11.58 3.84
N ASP A 430 21.82 -11.83 3.29
CA ASP A 430 23.06 -11.17 3.73
C ASP A 430 22.98 -9.64 3.58
N ARG A 431 22.45 -9.14 2.46
CA ARG A 431 22.29 -7.70 2.20
C ARG A 431 21.32 -7.05 3.21
N TYR A 432 20.17 -7.65 3.43
CA TYR A 432 19.18 -7.14 4.39
C TYR A 432 19.72 -7.20 5.82
N HIS A 433 20.38 -8.29 6.21
CA HIS A 433 21.02 -8.40 7.52
C HIS A 433 22.09 -7.31 7.73
N ALA A 434 22.98 -7.10 6.75
CA ALA A 434 23.99 -6.06 6.79
C ALA A 434 23.42 -4.64 6.96
N ALA A 435 22.22 -4.40 6.43
CA ALA A 435 21.48 -3.16 6.59
C ALA A 435 20.66 -3.09 7.89
N GLY A 436 20.71 -4.13 8.75
CA GLY A 436 20.07 -4.15 10.06
C GLY A 436 18.58 -4.52 10.04
N PHE A 437 18.13 -5.27 9.05
CA PHE A 437 16.79 -5.88 9.04
C PHE A 437 16.72 -7.02 10.05
N GLN A 438 15.55 -7.23 10.66
CA GLN A 438 15.32 -8.23 11.69
C GLN A 438 14.69 -9.50 11.17
N GLN A 439 14.01 -9.40 10.02
CA GLN A 439 13.28 -10.50 9.40
C GLN A 439 13.45 -10.52 7.89
N MET A 440 13.10 -11.67 7.29
CA MET A 440 12.84 -11.80 5.85
C MET A 440 11.34 -11.98 5.63
N LYS A 441 10.81 -11.40 4.56
CA LYS A 441 9.43 -11.60 4.07
C LYS A 441 9.47 -12.36 2.76
N ILE A 442 8.88 -13.56 2.75
CA ILE A 442 8.67 -14.35 1.53
C ILE A 442 7.34 -13.94 0.89
N TYR A 443 7.35 -13.72 -0.44
CA TYR A 443 6.15 -13.39 -1.18
C TYR A 443 5.63 -14.60 -2.00
N SER A 444 4.85 -14.37 -3.05
CA SER A 444 3.92 -15.38 -3.61
C SER A 444 4.51 -16.30 -4.68
N SER A 445 5.68 -15.99 -5.26
CA SER A 445 6.25 -16.76 -6.40
C SER A 445 7.58 -17.45 -6.08
N VAL A 446 7.99 -17.47 -4.81
CA VAL A 446 9.22 -18.15 -4.37
C VAL A 446 9.01 -19.68 -4.36
N LYS A 447 9.98 -20.47 -4.84
CA LYS A 447 9.88 -21.92 -4.79
C LYS A 447 10.37 -22.47 -3.44
N LEU A 448 10.06 -23.74 -3.17
CA LEU A 448 10.36 -24.36 -1.87
C LEU A 448 11.86 -24.39 -1.53
N GLU A 449 12.72 -24.59 -2.54
CA GLU A 449 14.17 -24.63 -2.34
C GLU A 449 14.75 -23.26 -1.97
N GLU A 450 14.19 -22.16 -2.52
CA GLU A 450 14.56 -20.80 -2.16
C GLU A 450 13.97 -20.41 -0.80
N VAL A 451 12.72 -20.82 -0.48
CA VAL A 451 12.16 -20.65 0.89
C VAL A 451 13.12 -21.24 1.92
N LYS A 452 13.58 -22.48 1.67
CA LYS A 452 14.54 -23.14 2.56
C LYS A 452 15.88 -22.37 2.64
N ALA A 453 16.39 -21.89 1.52
CA ALA A 453 17.66 -21.15 1.51
C ALA A 453 17.56 -19.81 2.24
N VAL A 454 16.43 -19.10 2.09
CA VAL A 454 16.13 -17.88 2.88
C VAL A 454 16.10 -18.20 4.35
N ALA A 455 15.37 -19.25 4.75
CA ALA A 455 15.21 -19.60 6.16
C ALA A 455 16.53 -20.06 6.81
N ASP A 456 17.26 -20.97 6.15
CA ASP A 456 18.55 -21.45 6.65
C ASP A 456 19.53 -20.28 6.88
N GLU A 457 19.61 -19.34 5.93
CA GLU A 457 20.52 -18.20 6.02
C GLU A 457 20.05 -17.16 7.04
N ALA A 458 18.76 -16.85 7.06
CA ALA A 458 18.17 -15.92 8.04
C ALA A 458 18.41 -16.43 9.47
N HIS A 459 18.13 -17.69 9.75
CA HIS A 459 18.35 -18.29 11.06
C HIS A 459 19.83 -18.31 11.45
N ARG A 460 20.75 -18.59 10.50
CA ARG A 460 22.19 -18.51 10.73
C ARG A 460 22.62 -17.11 11.20
N LEU A 461 21.95 -16.06 10.71
CA LEU A 461 22.22 -14.67 11.05
C LEU A 461 21.38 -14.15 12.23
N GLY A 462 20.54 -14.99 12.84
CA GLY A 462 19.67 -14.61 13.95
C GLY A 462 18.43 -13.82 13.56
N MET A 463 18.07 -13.83 12.26
CA MET A 463 16.81 -13.29 11.74
C MET A 463 15.72 -14.36 11.75
N THR A 464 14.46 -13.95 11.69
CA THR A 464 13.32 -14.84 11.49
C THR A 464 12.69 -14.63 10.10
N VAL A 465 11.81 -15.58 9.70
CA VAL A 465 11.17 -15.54 8.38
C VAL A 465 9.65 -15.45 8.54
N THR A 466 9.06 -14.43 7.94
CA THR A 466 7.62 -14.22 7.84
C THR A 466 7.17 -14.25 6.38
N GLY A 467 5.88 -14.28 6.11
CA GLY A 467 5.41 -14.08 4.73
C GLY A 467 4.22 -14.89 4.32
N HIS A 468 4.01 -14.86 3.02
CA HIS A 468 3.01 -15.64 2.31
C HIS A 468 3.37 -17.12 2.29
N VAL A 469 2.40 -17.94 1.90
CA VAL A 469 2.66 -19.28 1.38
C VAL A 469 2.69 -19.16 -0.14
N PRO A 470 3.84 -19.37 -0.79
CA PRO A 470 3.97 -19.23 -2.23
C PRO A 470 3.02 -20.15 -3.00
N GLU A 471 2.68 -19.76 -4.24
CA GLU A 471 1.76 -20.50 -5.10
C GLU A 471 2.23 -21.94 -5.32
N GLY A 472 1.29 -22.87 -5.23
CA GLY A 472 1.59 -24.31 -5.36
C GLY A 472 2.15 -24.95 -4.10
N LEU A 473 2.46 -24.19 -3.05
CA LEU A 473 2.89 -24.71 -1.75
C LEU A 473 1.76 -24.70 -0.72
N THR A 474 1.98 -25.36 0.38
CA THR A 474 1.10 -25.38 1.55
C THR A 474 1.82 -24.78 2.76
N ALA A 475 1.06 -24.27 3.74
CA ALA A 475 1.66 -23.80 4.99
C ALA A 475 2.48 -24.88 5.70
N TYR A 476 2.12 -26.16 5.56
CA TYR A 476 2.94 -27.27 6.08
C TYR A 476 4.35 -27.25 5.49
N GLN A 477 4.45 -27.16 4.16
CA GLN A 477 5.74 -27.23 3.46
C GLN A 477 6.66 -26.05 3.79
N VAL A 478 6.12 -24.84 3.83
CA VAL A 478 6.95 -23.64 4.09
C VAL A 478 7.39 -23.58 5.57
N ILE A 479 6.54 -24.01 6.50
CA ILE A 479 6.89 -24.11 7.93
C ILE A 479 7.97 -25.19 8.15
N GLU A 480 7.83 -26.35 7.51
CA GLU A 480 8.87 -27.39 7.52
C GLU A 480 10.19 -26.94 6.87
N ALA A 481 10.11 -26.04 5.89
CA ALA A 481 11.27 -25.42 5.27
C ALA A 481 11.93 -24.30 6.13
N GLY A 482 11.31 -23.92 7.25
CA GLY A 482 11.85 -22.98 8.22
C GLY A 482 11.17 -21.62 8.31
N GLN A 483 10.00 -21.42 7.64
CA GLN A 483 9.25 -20.18 7.80
C GLN A 483 8.59 -20.13 9.20
N ASP A 484 8.93 -19.11 10.00
CA ASP A 484 8.51 -18.99 11.41
C ASP A 484 7.10 -18.43 11.57
N GLN A 485 6.66 -17.59 10.62
CA GLN A 485 5.42 -16.86 10.72
C GLN A 485 4.65 -16.90 9.41
N ILE A 486 3.32 -17.03 9.49
CA ILE A 486 2.42 -16.98 8.33
C ILE A 486 1.59 -15.69 8.40
N ASN A 487 1.67 -14.89 7.34
CA ASN A 487 0.79 -13.75 7.13
C ASN A 487 -0.51 -14.23 6.46
N HIS A 488 -1.61 -13.51 6.71
CA HIS A 488 -2.93 -13.73 6.14
C HIS A 488 -3.58 -15.06 6.49
N ILE A 489 -4.73 -14.95 7.12
CA ILE A 489 -5.49 -16.09 7.66
C ILE A 489 -5.91 -17.11 6.59
N GLY A 490 -6.06 -16.68 5.34
CA GLY A 490 -6.45 -17.54 4.23
C GLY A 490 -5.54 -18.76 4.03
N TYR A 491 -4.23 -18.60 4.21
CA TYR A 491 -3.28 -19.72 4.11
C TYR A 491 -3.44 -20.75 5.23
N ILE A 492 -3.88 -20.31 6.39
CA ILE A 492 -4.21 -21.21 7.50
C ILE A 492 -5.54 -21.92 7.24
N ALA A 493 -6.54 -21.21 6.69
CA ALA A 493 -7.79 -21.81 6.27
C ALA A 493 -7.55 -22.92 5.22
N ASP A 494 -6.61 -22.74 4.31
CA ASP A 494 -6.27 -23.71 3.28
C ASP A 494 -5.78 -25.05 3.83
N ILE A 495 -5.05 -25.08 4.95
CA ILE A 495 -4.60 -26.32 5.58
C ILE A 495 -5.61 -26.93 6.58
N MET A 496 -6.71 -26.21 6.89
CA MET A 496 -7.78 -26.69 7.76
C MET A 496 -8.93 -27.36 7.01
N ARG A 497 -8.91 -27.37 5.69
CA ARG A 497 -9.92 -28.02 4.84
C ARG A 497 -9.38 -29.25 4.13
N ALA A 498 -10.26 -30.08 3.60
CA ALA A 498 -9.88 -31.13 2.70
C ALA A 498 -9.17 -30.56 1.45
N SER A 499 -8.20 -31.30 0.94
CA SER A 499 -7.45 -30.90 -0.25
C SER A 499 -8.38 -30.72 -1.44
N LEU A 500 -8.21 -29.62 -2.15
CA LEU A 500 -8.86 -29.38 -3.42
C LEU A 500 -7.95 -29.87 -4.57
N PRO A 501 -8.53 -30.16 -5.76
CA PRO A 501 -7.73 -30.42 -6.95
C PRO A 501 -6.76 -29.27 -7.23
N GLU A 502 -5.58 -29.59 -7.78
CA GLU A 502 -4.64 -28.60 -8.26
C GLU A 502 -5.31 -27.72 -9.32
N GLY A 503 -5.10 -26.40 -9.24
CA GLY A 503 -5.74 -25.44 -10.13
C GLY A 503 -7.22 -25.18 -9.85
N ALA A 504 -7.76 -25.61 -8.70
CA ALA A 504 -9.14 -25.32 -8.31
C ALA A 504 -9.45 -23.82 -8.45
N ALA A 505 -10.58 -23.51 -9.08
CA ALA A 505 -11.00 -22.15 -9.32
C ALA A 505 -11.18 -21.37 -7.99
N ARG A 506 -10.90 -20.07 -7.99
CA ARG A 506 -11.02 -19.22 -6.79
C ARG A 506 -12.38 -19.34 -6.10
N GLN A 507 -13.45 -19.46 -6.89
CA GLN A 507 -14.80 -19.63 -6.35
C GLN A 507 -14.98 -20.97 -5.63
N GLU A 508 -14.35 -22.04 -6.10
CA GLU A 508 -14.37 -23.36 -5.42
C GLU A 508 -13.59 -23.29 -4.11
N ARG A 509 -12.45 -22.61 -4.10
CA ARG A 509 -11.67 -22.37 -2.87
C ARG A 509 -12.48 -21.60 -1.84
N TYR A 510 -13.22 -20.55 -2.22
CA TYR A 510 -14.08 -19.79 -1.33
C TYR A 510 -15.24 -20.63 -0.76
N LYS A 511 -15.91 -21.44 -1.60
CA LYS A 511 -16.97 -22.35 -1.13
C LYS A 511 -16.41 -23.35 -0.12
N ALA A 512 -15.27 -23.96 -0.43
CA ALA A 512 -14.64 -24.91 0.49
C ALA A 512 -14.18 -24.25 1.81
N ALA A 513 -13.74 -22.98 1.77
CA ALA A 513 -13.40 -22.24 2.99
C ALA A 513 -14.61 -22.04 3.90
N VAL A 514 -15.78 -21.69 3.36
CA VAL A 514 -17.03 -21.56 4.13
C VAL A 514 -17.41 -22.87 4.84
N GLU A 515 -17.15 -24.02 4.19
CA GLU A 515 -17.52 -25.35 4.69
C GLU A 515 -16.52 -25.95 5.70
N ILE A 516 -15.43 -25.25 6.03
CA ILE A 516 -14.45 -25.74 7.02
C ILE A 516 -15.16 -26.10 8.34
N ASN A 517 -14.99 -27.34 8.76
CA ASN A 517 -15.40 -27.79 10.08
C ASN A 517 -14.17 -27.80 11.01
N LEU A 518 -14.16 -26.91 12.02
CA LEU A 518 -13.03 -26.76 12.94
C LEU A 518 -12.80 -28.00 13.83
N GLU A 519 -13.80 -28.89 13.96
CA GLU A 519 -13.68 -30.17 14.68
C GLU A 519 -13.24 -31.32 13.75
N SER A 520 -13.01 -31.06 12.44
CA SER A 520 -12.56 -32.08 11.51
C SER A 520 -11.15 -32.56 11.82
N PRO A 521 -10.76 -33.77 11.40
CA PRO A 521 -9.40 -34.27 11.55
C PRO A 521 -8.36 -33.36 10.91
N GLU A 522 -8.68 -32.74 9.75
CA GLU A 522 -7.81 -31.83 9.02
C GLU A 522 -7.55 -30.56 9.83
N ALA A 523 -8.60 -29.93 10.36
CA ALA A 523 -8.47 -28.71 11.17
C ALA A 523 -7.70 -29.00 12.48
N GLN A 524 -8.00 -30.11 13.15
CA GLN A 524 -7.30 -30.48 14.38
C GLN A 524 -5.82 -30.82 14.12
N LYS A 525 -5.52 -31.47 12.98
CA LYS A 525 -4.14 -31.70 12.53
C LYS A 525 -3.40 -30.37 12.29
N ALA A 526 -4.04 -29.42 11.62
CA ALA A 526 -3.45 -28.11 11.36
C ALA A 526 -3.13 -27.36 12.66
N LEU A 527 -4.07 -27.33 13.62
CA LEU A 527 -3.85 -26.70 14.93
C LEU A 527 -2.69 -27.37 15.69
N ALA A 528 -2.65 -28.70 15.71
CA ALA A 528 -1.59 -29.45 16.38
C ALA A 528 -0.21 -29.18 15.73
N PHE A 529 -0.16 -29.12 14.40
CA PHE A 529 1.05 -28.84 13.63
C PHE A 529 1.58 -27.43 13.92
N LEU A 530 0.75 -26.41 13.79
CA LEU A 530 1.11 -25.01 14.05
C LEU A 530 1.64 -24.82 15.48
N LYS A 531 0.99 -25.48 16.45
CA LYS A 531 1.42 -25.46 17.85
C LYS A 531 2.77 -26.15 18.05
N GLN A 532 2.97 -27.32 17.43
CA GLN A 532 4.21 -28.07 17.49
C GLN A 532 5.40 -27.29 16.94
N HIS A 533 5.18 -26.54 15.84
CA HIS A 533 6.21 -25.73 15.19
C HIS A 533 6.35 -24.32 15.76
N HIS A 534 5.57 -23.98 16.82
CA HIS A 534 5.57 -22.64 17.41
C HIS A 534 5.31 -21.51 16.39
N THR A 535 4.55 -21.83 15.34
CA THR A 535 4.25 -20.91 14.25
C THR A 535 3.48 -19.70 14.77
N VAL A 536 3.92 -18.50 14.41
CA VAL A 536 3.21 -17.26 14.68
C VAL A 536 2.26 -16.97 13.52
N VAL A 537 1.04 -16.53 13.83
CA VAL A 537 0.06 -16.13 12.81
C VAL A 537 -0.18 -14.63 12.90
N ASP A 538 -0.10 -13.98 11.75
CA ASP A 538 -0.43 -12.59 11.52
C ASP A 538 -1.63 -12.56 10.54
N PRO A 539 -2.88 -12.54 11.05
CA PRO A 539 -4.06 -12.88 10.26
C PRO A 539 -4.54 -11.77 9.34
N THR A 540 -4.22 -10.49 9.61
CA THR A 540 -4.64 -9.31 8.84
C THR A 540 -6.16 -9.24 8.60
N MET A 541 -6.95 -9.44 9.64
CA MET A 541 -8.40 -9.58 9.55
C MET A 541 -9.11 -8.30 9.12
N ALA A 542 -8.55 -7.12 9.46
CA ALA A 542 -9.09 -5.85 9.02
C ALA A 542 -9.06 -5.72 7.49
N LEU A 543 -8.00 -6.21 6.83
CA LEU A 543 -7.91 -6.29 5.37
C LEU A 543 -8.92 -7.30 4.81
N MET A 544 -9.05 -8.47 5.42
CA MET A 544 -10.02 -9.48 4.98
C MET A 544 -11.45 -8.95 5.03
N GLU A 545 -11.81 -8.19 6.08
CA GLU A 545 -13.12 -7.53 6.17
C GLU A 545 -13.27 -6.46 5.09
N PHE A 546 -12.24 -5.66 4.83
CA PHE A 546 -12.27 -4.61 3.81
C PHE A 546 -12.57 -5.19 2.42
N PHE A 547 -12.06 -6.36 2.09
CA PHE A 547 -12.38 -7.05 0.83
C PHE A 547 -13.82 -7.51 0.71
N THR A 548 -14.61 -7.48 1.79
CA THR A 548 -16.06 -7.75 1.74
C THR A 548 -16.89 -6.48 1.47
N ALA A 549 -16.25 -5.31 1.42
CA ALA A 549 -16.96 -4.05 1.24
C ALA A 549 -17.69 -3.98 -0.11
N THR A 550 -18.88 -3.41 -0.08
CA THR A 550 -19.73 -3.16 -1.26
C THR A 550 -20.50 -1.87 -1.05
N THR A 551 -21.16 -1.37 -2.10
CA THR A 551 -22.04 -0.19 -1.96
C THR A 551 -23.20 -0.39 -0.99
N ALA A 552 -23.60 -1.64 -0.70
CA ALA A 552 -24.58 -1.99 0.33
C ALA A 552 -23.97 -2.15 1.74
N LYS A 553 -22.68 -2.45 1.83
CA LYS A 553 -21.90 -2.55 3.06
C LYS A 553 -20.62 -1.71 2.93
N PRO A 554 -20.75 -0.38 2.95
CA PRO A 554 -19.60 0.50 2.75
C PRO A 554 -18.59 0.39 3.90
N PRO A 555 -17.28 0.61 3.63
CA PRO A 555 -16.22 0.51 4.64
C PRO A 555 -16.50 1.34 5.89
N ALA A 556 -17.08 2.53 5.76
CA ALA A 556 -17.44 3.38 6.88
C ALA A 556 -18.42 2.74 7.89
N GLY A 557 -19.11 1.66 7.51
CA GLY A 557 -20.03 0.91 8.37
C GLY A 557 -19.33 0.06 9.43
N PHE A 558 -18.09 -0.38 9.16
CA PHE A 558 -17.27 -1.21 10.07
C PHE A 558 -15.95 -0.53 10.44
N GLU A 559 -15.42 0.36 9.60
CA GLU A 559 -14.22 1.17 9.86
C GLU A 559 -14.54 2.66 9.73
N PRO A 560 -14.99 3.31 10.83
CA PRO A 560 -15.38 4.72 10.80
C PRO A 560 -14.24 5.68 10.46
N GLY A 561 -12.99 5.24 10.57
CA GLY A 561 -11.80 6.00 10.20
C GLY A 561 -11.80 6.46 8.73
N VAL A 562 -12.47 5.75 7.84
CA VAL A 562 -12.64 6.14 6.42
C VAL A 562 -13.21 7.55 6.26
N ASN A 563 -14.06 8.01 7.19
CA ASN A 563 -14.62 9.36 7.16
C ASN A 563 -13.66 10.45 7.67
N LYS A 564 -12.50 10.07 8.15
CA LYS A 564 -11.52 10.96 8.80
C LYS A 564 -10.24 11.14 7.97
N VAL A 565 -9.99 10.31 7.01
CA VAL A 565 -8.80 10.38 6.15
C VAL A 565 -8.81 11.61 5.25
N ALA A 566 -7.67 11.91 4.64
CA ALA A 566 -7.55 12.96 3.62
C ALA A 566 -8.48 12.70 2.42
N PRO A 567 -8.99 13.75 1.75
CA PRO A 567 -9.97 13.60 0.66
C PRO A 567 -9.50 12.67 -0.46
N GLU A 568 -8.26 12.75 -0.87
CA GLU A 568 -7.65 11.94 -1.94
C GLU A 568 -7.69 10.45 -1.59
N LEU A 569 -7.40 10.14 -0.33
CA LEU A 569 -7.45 8.79 0.20
C LEU A 569 -8.89 8.30 0.41
N ALA A 570 -9.80 9.19 0.84
CA ALA A 570 -11.22 8.85 1.01
C ALA A 570 -11.85 8.42 -0.32
N GLU A 571 -11.54 9.09 -1.43
CA GLU A 571 -11.99 8.71 -2.76
C GLU A 571 -11.54 7.29 -3.12
N GLN A 572 -10.26 7.00 -2.93
CA GLN A 572 -9.68 5.68 -3.17
C GLN A 572 -10.29 4.57 -2.32
N LEU A 573 -10.53 4.82 -1.02
CA LEU A 573 -11.08 3.83 -0.09
C LEU A 573 -12.59 3.60 -0.26
N THR A 574 -13.31 4.50 -0.90
CA THR A 574 -14.77 4.43 -1.11
C THR A 574 -15.18 4.07 -2.53
N ASP A 575 -14.23 3.94 -3.46
CA ASP A 575 -14.53 3.43 -4.80
C ASP A 575 -14.67 1.90 -4.76
N ILE A 576 -15.91 1.45 -4.54
CA ILE A 576 -16.29 0.06 -4.31
C ILE A 576 -17.42 -0.36 -5.24
N GLU A 577 -17.46 -1.65 -5.55
CA GLU A 577 -18.44 -2.22 -6.47
C GLU A 577 -19.80 -2.52 -5.79
N PRO A 578 -20.90 -2.60 -6.54
CA PRO A 578 -22.17 -3.11 -6.05
C PRO A 578 -22.07 -4.56 -5.55
N PRO A 579 -23.02 -5.03 -4.69
CA PRO A 579 -23.03 -6.41 -4.22
C PRO A 579 -23.13 -7.41 -5.37
N THR A 580 -22.39 -8.50 -5.24
CA THR A 580 -22.38 -9.62 -6.20
C THR A 580 -22.49 -10.95 -5.44
N ASP A 581 -22.73 -12.06 -6.13
CA ASP A 581 -22.65 -13.40 -5.52
C ASP A 581 -21.27 -13.66 -4.92
N ARG A 582 -20.23 -13.08 -5.51
CA ARG A 582 -18.86 -13.18 -5.01
C ARG A 582 -18.67 -12.47 -3.67
N SER A 583 -19.20 -11.25 -3.52
CA SER A 583 -19.09 -10.52 -2.25
C SER A 583 -19.89 -11.20 -1.14
N ALA A 584 -21.08 -11.77 -1.45
CA ALA A 584 -21.88 -12.53 -0.49
C ALA A 584 -21.18 -13.82 0.00
N ILE A 585 -20.39 -14.48 -0.88
CA ILE A 585 -19.54 -15.61 -0.46
C ILE A 585 -18.35 -15.09 0.37
N GLY A 586 -17.76 -13.95 -0.02
CA GLY A 586 -16.66 -13.32 0.71
C GLY A 586 -17.01 -13.01 2.16
N GLU A 587 -18.22 -12.51 2.44
CA GLU A 587 -18.69 -12.28 3.82
C GLU A 587 -18.71 -13.57 4.65
N LYS A 588 -19.19 -14.67 4.08
CA LYS A 588 -19.20 -15.98 4.76
C LYS A 588 -17.79 -16.55 4.98
N VAL A 589 -16.87 -16.28 4.04
CA VAL A 589 -15.46 -16.64 4.22
C VAL A 589 -14.88 -15.86 5.38
N PHE A 590 -15.10 -14.53 5.43
CA PHE A 590 -14.65 -13.70 6.54
C PHE A 590 -15.18 -14.18 7.90
N GLU A 591 -16.49 -14.49 8.00
CA GLU A 591 -17.07 -15.05 9.21
C GLU A 591 -16.36 -16.36 9.63
N LYS A 592 -16.02 -17.22 8.68
CA LYS A 592 -15.27 -18.45 8.92
C LYS A 592 -13.84 -18.15 9.38
N GLU A 593 -13.17 -17.19 8.77
CA GLU A 593 -11.82 -16.78 9.13
C GLU A 593 -11.77 -16.21 10.57
N VAL A 594 -12.77 -15.43 10.98
CA VAL A 594 -12.93 -15.01 12.39
C VAL A 594 -13.02 -16.22 13.32
N ALA A 595 -13.80 -17.25 12.95
CA ALA A 595 -13.90 -18.48 13.74
C ALA A 595 -12.58 -19.26 13.80
N ILE A 596 -11.78 -19.25 12.71
CA ILE A 596 -10.44 -19.86 12.65
C ILE A 596 -9.48 -19.11 13.59
N VAL A 597 -9.47 -17.78 13.59
CA VAL A 597 -8.67 -16.97 14.53
C VAL A 597 -9.00 -17.33 15.97
N GLY A 598 -10.30 -17.50 16.30
CA GLY A 598 -10.73 -17.97 17.61
C GLY A 598 -10.27 -19.40 17.95
N ALA A 599 -10.19 -20.30 16.97
CA ALA A 599 -9.68 -21.66 17.17
C ALA A 599 -8.16 -21.66 17.41
N LEU A 600 -7.40 -20.86 16.66
CA LEU A 600 -5.97 -20.65 16.88
C LEU A 600 -5.67 -20.11 18.29
N HIS A 601 -6.43 -19.10 18.72
CA HIS A 601 -6.32 -18.54 20.06
C HIS A 601 -6.56 -19.58 21.16
N ARG A 602 -7.68 -20.33 21.08
CA ARG A 602 -7.97 -21.41 22.04
C ARG A 602 -6.94 -22.53 22.06
N ALA A 603 -6.28 -22.78 20.94
CA ALA A 603 -5.18 -23.75 20.84
C ALA A 603 -3.88 -23.22 21.46
N GLY A 604 -3.79 -21.92 21.80
CA GLY A 604 -2.61 -21.25 22.34
C GLY A 604 -1.52 -20.99 21.28
N ILE A 605 -1.91 -20.84 20.02
CA ILE A 605 -1.00 -20.44 18.93
C ILE A 605 -0.79 -18.92 19.01
N PRO A 606 0.46 -18.42 18.97
CA PRO A 606 0.72 -17.00 19.05
C PRO A 606 0.09 -16.24 17.87
N ILE A 607 -0.68 -15.20 18.16
CA ILE A 607 -1.30 -14.31 17.16
C ILE A 607 -0.81 -12.90 17.44
N VAL A 608 -0.28 -12.23 16.42
CA VAL A 608 0.11 -10.83 16.47
C VAL A 608 -0.90 -9.97 15.72
N ALA A 609 -0.99 -8.70 16.05
CA ALA A 609 -1.88 -7.77 15.35
C ALA A 609 -1.12 -7.07 14.23
N GLY A 610 -1.58 -7.29 12.99
CA GLY A 610 -1.05 -6.70 11.77
C GLY A 610 -2.18 -6.29 10.82
N THR A 611 -2.01 -5.19 10.08
CA THR A 611 -3.12 -4.58 9.34
C THR A 611 -3.02 -4.73 7.82
N ASP A 612 -1.82 -4.85 7.29
CA ASP A 612 -1.56 -4.77 5.85
C ASP A 612 -2.16 -3.48 5.25
N GLN A 613 -1.88 -2.36 5.91
CA GLN A 613 -2.29 -0.98 5.63
C GLN A 613 -3.81 -0.72 5.75
N THR A 614 -4.61 -1.19 4.85
CA THR A 614 -6.09 -1.03 4.71
C THR A 614 -6.54 0.43 4.86
N VAL A 615 -6.93 0.89 6.08
CA VAL A 615 -7.23 2.30 6.38
C VAL A 615 -6.14 2.84 7.29
N PRO A 616 -5.28 3.75 6.79
CA PRO A 616 -4.09 4.19 7.52
C PRO A 616 -4.34 4.58 8.97
N GLY A 617 -3.61 3.93 9.88
CA GLY A 617 -3.66 4.15 11.32
C GLY A 617 -4.89 3.59 12.05
N TYR A 618 -6.02 3.44 11.37
CA TYR A 618 -7.26 2.99 12.02
C TYR A 618 -7.43 1.48 12.04
N SER A 619 -6.91 0.78 11.05
CA SER A 619 -7.14 -0.66 10.87
C SER A 619 -6.59 -1.52 12.02
N LEU A 620 -5.57 -1.07 12.75
CA LEU A 620 -5.08 -1.80 13.93
C LEU A 620 -6.12 -1.89 15.05
N HIS A 621 -6.90 -0.82 15.24
CA HIS A 621 -8.00 -0.86 16.20
C HIS A 621 -9.10 -1.82 15.75
N ARG A 622 -9.38 -1.85 14.44
CA ARG A 622 -10.35 -2.80 13.87
C ARG A 622 -9.87 -4.23 14.01
N GLU A 623 -8.60 -4.48 13.79
CA GLU A 623 -7.97 -5.79 13.98
C GLU A 623 -8.20 -6.31 15.42
N MET A 624 -7.94 -5.48 16.43
CA MET A 624 -8.21 -5.82 17.84
C MET A 624 -9.71 -6.05 18.12
N GLU A 625 -10.60 -5.26 17.50
CA GLU A 625 -12.05 -5.45 17.61
C GLU A 625 -12.49 -6.82 17.05
N ILE A 626 -11.92 -7.23 15.92
CA ILE A 626 -12.19 -8.53 15.29
C ILE A 626 -11.64 -9.66 16.16
N TYR A 627 -10.50 -9.49 16.82
CA TYR A 627 -9.99 -10.49 17.77
C TYR A 627 -10.97 -10.70 18.93
N VAL A 628 -11.57 -9.63 19.46
CA VAL A 628 -12.62 -9.77 20.49
C VAL A 628 -13.85 -10.49 19.92
N GLN A 629 -14.24 -10.23 18.68
CA GLN A 629 -15.32 -10.99 18.01
C GLN A 629 -14.94 -12.48 17.83
N ALA A 630 -13.66 -12.79 17.62
CA ALA A 630 -13.15 -14.16 17.55
C ALA A 630 -13.09 -14.90 18.91
N GLY A 631 -13.35 -14.19 20.02
CA GLY A 631 -13.40 -14.76 21.36
C GLY A 631 -12.22 -14.45 22.27
N PHE A 632 -11.33 -13.51 21.87
CA PHE A 632 -10.34 -12.96 22.78
C PHE A 632 -11.04 -12.09 23.84
N THR A 633 -10.49 -12.04 25.03
CA THR A 633 -10.80 -10.95 25.96
C THR A 633 -10.20 -9.64 25.43
N PRO A 634 -10.74 -8.46 25.78
CA PRO A 634 -10.12 -7.20 25.40
C PRO A 634 -8.64 -7.08 25.83
N MET A 635 -8.27 -7.66 26.98
CA MET A 635 -6.88 -7.71 27.43
C MET A 635 -5.99 -8.52 26.47
N GLU A 636 -6.44 -9.69 26.03
CA GLU A 636 -5.69 -10.54 25.11
C GLU A 636 -5.54 -9.90 23.73
N ALA A 637 -6.58 -9.20 23.25
CA ALA A 637 -6.49 -8.42 22.02
C ALA A 637 -5.45 -7.28 22.12
N ILE A 638 -5.40 -6.55 23.24
CA ILE A 638 -4.36 -5.55 23.53
C ILE A 638 -2.99 -6.22 23.63
N GLN A 639 -2.89 -7.39 24.26
CA GLN A 639 -1.62 -8.12 24.33
C GLN A 639 -1.12 -8.57 22.97
N ALA A 640 -1.99 -8.95 22.03
CA ALA A 640 -1.61 -9.29 20.66
C ALA A 640 -0.95 -8.09 19.95
N ALA A 641 -1.45 -6.88 20.21
CA ALA A 641 -0.92 -5.62 19.68
C ALA A 641 0.17 -4.97 20.58
N THR A 642 0.73 -5.69 21.56
CA THR A 642 1.75 -5.15 22.47
C THR A 642 2.78 -6.22 22.85
N ILE A 643 2.59 -6.90 23.97
CA ILE A 643 3.61 -7.82 24.53
C ILE A 643 3.82 -9.09 23.70
N VAL A 644 2.79 -9.61 23.02
CA VAL A 644 2.94 -10.79 22.15
C VAL A 644 3.81 -10.42 20.96
N SER A 645 3.54 -9.27 20.31
CA SER A 645 4.34 -8.73 19.22
C SER A 645 5.79 -8.49 19.66
N ALA A 646 5.98 -7.90 20.83
CA ALA A 646 7.32 -7.66 21.39
C ALA A 646 8.09 -8.97 21.63
N ARG A 647 7.43 -10.04 22.12
CA ARG A 647 8.06 -11.37 22.31
C ARG A 647 8.45 -12.00 21.00
N VAL A 648 7.57 -11.95 20.01
CA VAL A 648 7.83 -12.48 18.66
C VAL A 648 9.06 -11.83 18.03
N MET A 649 9.28 -10.54 18.29
CA MET A 649 10.45 -9.79 17.81
C MET A 649 11.64 -9.80 18.78
N GLY A 650 11.57 -10.56 19.88
CA GLY A 650 12.66 -10.63 20.88
C GLY A 650 12.89 -9.35 21.67
N LEU A 651 11.92 -8.43 21.70
CA LEU A 651 12.02 -7.11 22.34
C LEU A 651 11.18 -6.97 23.62
N ASP A 652 10.65 -8.07 24.14
CA ASP A 652 9.77 -8.09 25.32
C ASP A 652 10.46 -7.61 26.62
N LYS A 653 11.77 -7.64 26.69
CA LYS A 653 12.55 -7.05 27.80
C LYS A 653 12.60 -5.52 27.76
N GLU A 654 12.40 -4.92 26.60
CA GLU A 654 12.52 -3.48 26.37
C GLU A 654 11.16 -2.80 26.15
N LEU A 655 10.16 -3.53 25.62
CA LEU A 655 8.90 -2.99 25.08
C LEU A 655 7.71 -3.90 25.43
N GLY A 656 6.51 -3.47 25.06
CA GLY A 656 5.28 -4.26 25.08
C GLY A 656 4.52 -4.25 26.40
N THR A 657 5.09 -3.74 27.49
CA THR A 657 4.41 -3.56 28.79
C THR A 657 4.88 -2.29 29.50
N VAL A 658 4.06 -1.82 30.46
CA VAL A 658 4.40 -0.65 31.31
C VAL A 658 5.06 -1.12 32.59
N GLU A 659 6.33 -1.48 32.49
CA GLU A 659 7.13 -2.00 33.62
C GLU A 659 8.41 -1.22 33.81
N LYS A 660 8.89 -1.16 35.05
CA LYS A 660 10.16 -0.49 35.38
C LYS A 660 11.33 -1.05 34.57
N GLY A 661 12.12 -0.17 34.00
CA GLY A 661 13.30 -0.49 33.16
C GLY A 661 13.00 -0.49 31.66
N LYS A 662 11.77 -0.73 31.25
CA LYS A 662 11.36 -0.71 29.85
C LYS A 662 11.29 0.72 29.29
N ARG A 663 11.21 0.84 27.97
CA ARG A 663 11.01 2.14 27.30
C ARG A 663 9.65 2.73 27.67
N GLY A 664 9.58 4.04 27.74
CA GLY A 664 8.38 4.78 28.05
C GLY A 664 7.50 5.06 26.85
N ASP A 665 7.36 4.07 25.96
CA ASP A 665 6.47 4.17 24.80
C ASP A 665 5.04 3.79 25.25
N LEU A 666 4.19 4.80 25.45
CA LEU A 666 2.88 4.69 26.09
C LEU A 666 1.84 5.47 25.30
N ILE A 667 0.57 5.10 25.51
CA ILE A 667 -0.57 5.91 25.07
C ILE A 667 -1.52 6.23 26.22
N LEU A 668 -2.15 7.40 26.13
CA LEU A 668 -3.25 7.80 26.97
C LEU A 668 -4.52 7.83 26.10
N ILE A 669 -5.51 7.04 26.51
CA ILE A 669 -6.80 6.98 25.81
C ILE A 669 -7.93 7.46 26.70
N ASP A 670 -8.98 7.94 26.08
CA ASP A 670 -10.23 8.27 26.77
C ASP A 670 -11.15 7.05 26.85
N GLY A 671 -11.52 6.66 28.07
CA GLY A 671 -12.37 5.50 28.36
C GLY A 671 -11.59 4.24 28.78
N ASN A 672 -12.33 3.14 28.99
CA ASN A 672 -11.81 1.85 29.43
C ASN A 672 -11.90 0.80 28.31
N PRO A 673 -10.78 0.39 27.70
CA PRO A 673 -10.79 -0.57 26.59
C PRO A 673 -11.11 -2.02 27.05
N LEU A 674 -11.03 -2.32 28.34
CA LEU A 674 -11.43 -3.64 28.87
C LEU A 674 -12.95 -3.78 28.97
N GLU A 675 -13.71 -2.68 29.02
CA GLU A 675 -15.17 -2.67 28.93
C GLU A 675 -15.64 -2.64 27.48
N ASP A 676 -14.93 -1.90 26.65
CA ASP A 676 -15.21 -1.76 25.22
C ASP A 676 -13.91 -1.55 24.46
N ILE A 677 -13.46 -2.57 23.73
CA ILE A 677 -12.20 -2.53 22.97
C ILE A 677 -12.12 -1.35 21.98
N ARG A 678 -13.27 -0.87 21.44
CA ARG A 678 -13.34 0.30 20.55
C ARG A 678 -12.77 1.57 21.18
N LYS A 679 -12.65 1.63 22.52
CA LYS A 679 -12.01 2.74 23.23
C LYS A 679 -10.53 2.89 22.95
N THR A 680 -9.87 1.86 22.44
CA THR A 680 -8.48 1.97 21.96
C THR A 680 -8.32 3.01 20.85
N ARG A 681 -9.36 3.31 20.08
CA ARG A 681 -9.40 4.37 19.05
C ARG A 681 -9.31 5.80 19.63
N ASN A 682 -9.62 5.98 20.89
CA ASN A 682 -9.69 7.30 21.53
C ASN A 682 -8.32 7.72 22.08
N VAL A 683 -7.29 7.64 21.26
CA VAL A 683 -5.94 8.07 21.63
C VAL A 683 -5.92 9.60 21.73
N GLU A 684 -5.58 10.12 22.90
CA GLU A 684 -5.44 11.55 23.13
C GLU A 684 -3.98 11.99 23.12
N TYR A 685 -3.12 11.17 23.75
CA TYR A 685 -1.68 11.40 23.73
C TYR A 685 -0.91 10.12 23.42
N VAL A 686 0.18 10.28 22.69
CA VAL A 686 1.20 9.27 22.52
C VAL A 686 2.52 9.75 23.10
N ILE A 687 3.21 8.90 23.83
CA ILE A 687 4.53 9.16 24.38
C ILE A 687 5.50 8.19 23.70
N THR A 688 6.51 8.74 23.07
CA THR A 688 7.60 7.96 22.46
C THR A 688 8.91 8.71 22.61
N ASN A 689 10.01 7.99 22.83
CA ASN A 689 11.35 8.57 23.01
C ASN A 689 11.40 9.72 24.05
N GLY A 690 10.55 9.67 25.09
CA GLY A 690 10.48 10.70 26.14
C GLY A 690 9.75 11.98 25.75
N THR A 691 9.12 12.04 24.59
CA THR A 691 8.31 13.17 24.12
C THR A 691 6.84 12.76 24.05
N MET A 692 5.96 13.61 24.54
CA MET A 692 4.52 13.45 24.51
C MET A 692 3.93 14.34 23.41
N TYR A 693 3.13 13.74 22.54
CA TYR A 693 2.42 14.40 21.44
C TYR A 693 0.92 14.28 21.61
N HIS A 694 0.20 15.29 21.18
CA HIS A 694 -1.27 15.26 21.10
C HIS A 694 -1.70 14.58 19.80
N SER A 695 -2.51 13.53 19.87
CA SER A 695 -2.95 12.74 18.71
C SER A 695 -3.63 13.58 17.63
N ALA A 696 -4.47 14.56 18.02
CA ALA A 696 -5.18 15.42 17.07
C ALA A 696 -4.22 16.23 16.19
N GLU A 697 -3.10 16.72 16.74
CA GLU A 697 -2.10 17.49 15.99
C GLU A 697 -1.35 16.61 14.99
N LEU A 698 -1.11 15.35 15.35
CA LEU A 698 -0.50 14.35 14.47
C LEU A 698 -1.42 14.03 13.28
N TRP A 699 -2.72 13.79 13.53
CA TRP A 699 -3.71 13.58 12.46
C TRP A 699 -3.79 14.77 11.50
N GLN A 700 -3.88 15.96 12.04
CA GLN A 700 -4.01 17.19 11.25
C GLN A 700 -2.77 17.47 10.39
N SER A 701 -1.58 17.10 10.85
CA SER A 701 -0.32 17.35 10.13
C SER A 701 -0.25 16.66 8.77
N VAL A 702 -1.08 15.65 8.54
CA VAL A 702 -1.13 14.84 7.30
C VAL A 702 -2.50 14.89 6.63
N GLY A 703 -3.32 15.92 6.96
CA GLY A 703 -4.61 16.15 6.31
C GLY A 703 -5.78 15.32 6.84
N PHE A 704 -5.59 14.56 7.92
CA PHE A 704 -6.65 13.76 8.53
C PHE A 704 -7.43 14.58 9.57
N LYS A 705 -8.68 14.19 9.81
CA LYS A 705 -9.52 14.73 10.89
C LYS A 705 -9.22 13.97 12.19
N PRO A 706 -9.11 14.69 13.32
CA PRO A 706 -8.91 14.04 14.62
C PRO A 706 -10.04 13.11 15.05
#